data_a79a4ddc62d4a8cb514883b355c79d6b
#
_entry.id   a79a4ddc62d4a8cb514883b355c79d6b
#
_cell.length_a   1.000
_cell.length_b   1.000
_cell.length_c   1.000
_cell.angle_alpha   90.00
_cell.angle_beta   90.00
_cell.angle_gamma   90.00
#
_symmetry.space_group_name_H-M   'P 1'
#
loop_
_entity.id
_entity.type
_entity.pdbx_description
1 polymer ?
#
loop_
_entity_poly.entity_id
_entity_poly.type
_entity_poly.pdbx_seq_one_letter_code
_entity_poly.pdbx_strand_id
1 'polypeptide(L)'
;MIGRTKRIGLLFYALALVLLSAPPIAAQTVAREALGVRVTAVDAAAFPTVRVRVLTTGPGSAPVADTSRLLLRENGVPMPEATLGSAAVGVDLVLVIDANVDFLQADEPGGPTRRDKVAESIARYAATYMNPDGLDRITIITPDAARLEPAFLTQDATQPDEVAAAVAAYDAAPPADQPLRATPLQAMLAAAIDHLAARRADGRFGAVLLYTDGARLDRQIDAPALTAAAQAAGVPLFAAVLGAAVSPEEQANVDALTGPTNGQTVHMPAPADADPLYTLFAAQGTQIEMVYQSALRQNGPQQVAVNLGNVRDAAEFELALAGPTVALDAPSSVRRAGSAVDTPLALLQPAVLPLTATVTWPEGQARQLTEIVFLVDGVAQPQATTPTADAAGRIPLVWDISEREAGTYSLSVEVVDELDFRAAATPLEVTIEVVRPSPPTPTPAPTAAPVVETAPGPTRFVLPVLALLLAGGALLWATRRTRRGSAAPPAPTVAPPPPAPREGHVAVLEWGAASGEGSGEAIELLADNVTLGREAGAVDIVLDDPAVSRLHARIRRDAGGVYWLYDEGSAAGTFLNYEQLGLAPRPLQHGDVVQLGRLTLRFRLELAGWAGRAWPGQPETEEWNADDADFMDGRG
;
A
#
# COMPACT_ATOMS: atom_id res chain seq x y z
N MET A 1 37.20 73.19 38.92
CA MET A 1 36.53 72.45 37.88
C MET A 1 37.38 71.27 37.39
N ILE A 2 37.89 70.41 38.25
CA ILE A 2 38.74 69.26 37.86
C ILE A 2 38.34 68.04 38.75
N GLY A 3 37.09 67.64 38.74
CA GLY A 3 36.63 66.55 39.63
C GLY A 3 35.55 65.64 39.10
N ARG A 4 35.00 65.90 37.92
CA ARG A 4 33.87 65.13 37.40
C ARG A 4 34.19 64.17 36.25
N THR A 5 35.31 64.32 35.58
CA THR A 5 35.64 63.45 34.40
C THR A 5 36.33 62.14 34.75
N LYS A 6 36.94 62.01 35.97
CA LYS A 6 37.56 60.73 36.37
C LYS A 6 36.63 59.65 36.89
N ARG A 7 35.37 59.97 37.28
CA ARG A 7 34.39 58.96 37.77
C ARG A 7 33.62 58.27 36.65
N ILE A 8 33.50 58.93 35.50
CA ILE A 8 32.77 58.31 34.33
C ILE A 8 33.68 57.31 33.61
N GLY A 9 35.01 57.55 33.57
CA GLY A 9 35.96 56.61 32.99
C GLY A 9 36.05 55.27 33.75
N LEU A 10 35.92 55.30 35.08
CA LEU A 10 36.00 54.11 35.93
C LEU A 10 34.71 53.25 35.82
N LEU A 11 33.57 53.89 35.60
CA LEU A 11 32.31 53.15 35.40
C LEU A 11 32.26 52.39 34.04
N PHE A 12 32.81 52.99 33.00
CA PHE A 12 32.92 52.33 31.69
C PHE A 12 33.94 51.18 31.68
N TYR A 13 35.03 51.31 32.43
CA TYR A 13 36.01 50.23 32.54
C TYR A 13 35.54 49.09 33.39
N ALA A 14 34.76 49.34 34.45
CA ALA A 14 34.06 48.26 35.22
C ALA A 14 32.98 47.58 34.44
N LEU A 15 32.23 48.30 33.60
CA LEU A 15 31.19 47.72 32.75
C LEU A 15 31.79 46.87 31.58
N ALA A 16 32.93 47.30 31.02
CA ALA A 16 33.64 46.54 30.00
C ALA A 16 34.30 45.26 30.55
N LEU A 17 34.79 45.29 31.83
CA LEU A 17 35.33 44.07 32.45
C LEU A 17 34.27 43.07 32.87
N VAL A 18 33.05 43.49 33.21
CA VAL A 18 31.93 42.58 33.49
C VAL A 18 31.40 41.93 32.22
N LEU A 19 31.48 42.59 31.06
CA LEU A 19 31.13 42.02 29.77
C LEU A 19 32.16 41.02 29.22
N LEU A 20 33.43 41.10 29.68
CA LEU A 20 34.50 40.17 29.28
C LEU A 20 34.62 38.94 30.20
N SER A 21 33.92 38.93 31.35
CA SER A 21 33.89 37.78 32.27
C SER A 21 32.58 36.98 32.26
N ALA A 22 31.65 37.26 31.34
CA ALA A 22 30.56 36.36 31.08
C ALA A 22 31.14 35.09 30.45
N PRO A 23 30.90 33.89 31.02
CA PRO A 23 31.27 32.67 30.34
C PRO A 23 30.58 32.68 28.98
N PRO A 24 31.21 32.16 27.92
CA PRO A 24 30.50 32.00 26.65
C PRO A 24 29.22 31.22 26.97
N ILE A 25 28.09 31.83 26.66
CA ILE A 25 26.83 31.06 26.59
C ILE A 25 27.15 30.01 25.53
N ALA A 26 27.51 28.80 26.00
CA ALA A 26 27.53 27.64 25.14
C ALA A 26 26.13 27.63 24.51
N ALA A 27 26.08 27.94 23.23
CA ALA A 27 24.91 27.67 22.44
C ALA A 27 24.61 26.18 22.71
N GLN A 28 23.65 25.92 23.58
CA GLN A 28 23.04 24.61 23.62
C GLN A 28 22.48 24.44 22.21
N THR A 29 23.27 23.87 21.32
CA THR A 29 22.75 23.18 20.16
C THR A 29 21.76 22.22 20.76
N VAL A 30 20.46 22.56 20.67
CA VAL A 30 19.38 21.61 20.89
C VAL A 30 19.75 20.49 19.95
N ALA A 31 20.26 19.41 20.52
CA ALA A 31 20.56 18.20 19.75
C ALA A 31 19.26 17.88 19.05
N ARG A 32 19.23 18.08 17.74
CA ARG A 32 18.09 17.76 16.91
C ARG A 32 17.88 16.28 17.18
N GLU A 33 16.74 15.92 17.79
CA GLU A 33 16.44 14.52 18.08
C GLU A 33 16.71 13.75 16.79
N ALA A 34 17.67 12.83 16.82
CA ALA A 34 18.02 12.01 15.67
C ALA A 34 16.92 10.95 15.53
N LEU A 35 15.72 11.40 15.12
CA LEU A 35 14.59 10.52 14.87
C LEU A 35 14.72 9.92 13.49
N GLY A 36 14.44 8.64 13.39
CA GLY A 36 14.30 7.91 12.14
C GLY A 36 13.01 7.10 12.12
N VAL A 37 12.40 7.01 10.96
CA VAL A 37 11.26 6.13 10.69
C VAL A 37 11.49 5.45 9.36
N ARG A 38 11.20 4.16 9.27
CA ARG A 38 11.28 3.38 8.03
C ARG A 38 10.11 2.41 7.95
N VAL A 39 9.36 2.46 6.85
CA VAL A 39 8.37 1.45 6.51
C VAL A 39 9.13 0.23 6.00
N THR A 40 9.02 -0.88 6.70
CA THR A 40 9.80 -2.09 6.43
C THR A 40 9.02 -3.16 5.68
N ALA A 41 7.69 -3.15 5.81
CA ALA A 41 6.80 -4.02 5.03
C ALA A 41 5.38 -3.45 5.01
N VAL A 42 4.66 -3.74 3.93
CA VAL A 42 3.23 -3.52 3.80
C VAL A 42 2.60 -4.85 3.38
N ASP A 43 1.63 -5.30 4.15
CA ASP A 43 0.89 -6.53 3.88
C ASP A 43 -0.60 -6.19 3.68
N ALA A 44 -1.07 -6.35 2.44
CA ALA A 44 -2.45 -6.17 2.03
C ALA A 44 -3.12 -7.50 1.66
N ALA A 45 -2.52 -8.67 1.99
CA ALA A 45 -3.09 -9.98 1.66
C ALA A 45 -4.46 -10.23 2.29
N ALA A 46 -4.75 -9.56 3.41
CA ALA A 46 -6.05 -9.62 4.09
C ALA A 46 -6.91 -8.37 3.85
N PHE A 47 -6.78 -7.78 2.65
CA PHE A 47 -7.55 -6.58 2.29
C PHE A 47 -9.07 -6.77 2.57
N PRO A 48 -9.76 -5.76 3.14
CA PRO A 48 -9.37 -4.37 3.35
C PRO A 48 -8.48 -4.12 4.58
N THR A 49 -8.14 -5.13 5.35
CA THR A 49 -7.20 -4.99 6.46
C THR A 49 -5.77 -4.92 5.92
N VAL A 50 -5.11 -3.78 6.11
CA VAL A 50 -3.71 -3.58 5.71
C VAL A 50 -2.85 -3.48 6.96
N ARG A 51 -1.69 -4.18 6.94
CA ARG A 51 -0.69 -4.18 8.01
C ARG A 51 0.58 -3.50 7.52
N VAL A 52 1.06 -2.53 8.26
CA VAL A 52 2.28 -1.77 7.95
C VAL A 52 3.27 -1.96 9.08
N ARG A 53 4.43 -2.53 8.78
CA ARG A 53 5.53 -2.64 9.75
C ARG A 53 6.45 -1.43 9.66
N VAL A 54 6.83 -0.93 10.81
CA VAL A 54 7.61 0.31 10.93
C VAL A 54 8.74 0.11 11.93
N LEU A 55 9.94 0.38 11.46
CA LEU A 55 11.13 0.51 12.29
C LEU A 55 11.29 1.97 12.69
N THR A 56 11.47 2.22 13.99
CA THR A 56 11.73 3.56 14.52
C THR A 56 13.08 3.60 15.21
N THR A 57 13.81 4.69 15.01
CA THR A 57 15.08 4.94 15.68
C THR A 57 15.09 6.32 16.30
N GLY A 58 15.50 6.38 17.56
CA GLY A 58 15.82 7.59 18.30
C GLY A 58 17.33 7.85 18.36
N PRO A 59 17.79 8.71 19.29
CA PRO A 59 19.20 8.95 19.55
C PRO A 59 19.94 7.64 19.86
N GLY A 60 21.13 7.46 19.26
CA GLY A 60 21.92 6.25 19.40
C GLY A 60 21.23 4.98 18.89
N SER A 61 20.33 5.12 17.92
CA SER A 61 19.53 4.05 17.31
C SER A 61 18.62 3.27 18.28
N ALA A 62 18.32 3.80 19.45
CA ALA A 62 17.35 3.20 20.36
C ALA A 62 15.93 3.23 19.76
N PRO A 63 15.05 2.23 20.04
CA PRO A 63 13.64 2.31 19.65
C PRO A 63 12.97 3.55 20.23
N VAL A 64 12.03 4.16 19.47
CA VAL A 64 11.28 5.33 19.96
C VAL A 64 10.20 4.86 20.93
N ALA A 65 10.25 5.32 22.18
CA ALA A 65 9.30 4.93 23.21
C ALA A 65 7.91 5.57 23.04
N ASP A 66 7.84 6.83 22.58
CA ASP A 66 6.58 7.54 22.35
C ASP A 66 6.07 7.31 20.94
N THR A 67 5.23 6.31 20.79
CA THR A 67 4.59 5.94 19.51
C THR A 67 3.34 6.76 19.19
N SER A 68 2.85 7.60 20.12
CA SER A 68 1.67 8.45 19.90
C SER A 68 1.87 9.50 18.79
N ARG A 69 3.14 9.78 18.46
CA ARG A 69 3.55 10.71 17.39
C ARG A 69 3.59 10.08 16.00
N LEU A 70 3.30 8.78 15.88
CA LEU A 70 3.24 8.08 14.59
C LEU A 70 1.91 8.40 13.89
N LEU A 71 2.01 8.87 12.66
CA LEU A 71 0.86 9.18 11.82
C LEU A 71 0.97 8.40 10.52
N LEU A 72 -0.03 7.54 10.27
CA LEU A 72 -0.14 6.75 9.05
C LEU A 72 -1.00 7.48 8.01
N ARG A 73 -0.59 7.40 6.75
CA ARG A 73 -1.35 7.90 5.60
C ARG A 73 -1.37 6.85 4.50
N GLU A 74 -2.52 6.68 3.86
CA GLU A 74 -2.68 5.89 2.64
C GLU A 74 -2.98 6.85 1.47
N ASN A 75 -2.17 6.84 0.43
CA ASN A 75 -2.27 7.77 -0.70
C ASN A 75 -2.42 9.25 -0.27
N GLY A 76 -1.74 9.62 0.81
CA GLY A 76 -1.82 10.96 1.40
C GLY A 76 -2.99 11.18 2.36
N VAL A 77 -3.97 10.30 2.41
CA VAL A 77 -5.13 10.38 3.34
C VAL A 77 -4.72 9.87 4.73
N PRO A 78 -4.95 10.63 5.80
CA PRO A 78 -4.67 10.17 7.16
C PRO A 78 -5.53 8.95 7.55
N MET A 79 -4.93 7.98 8.27
CA MET A 79 -5.59 6.81 8.84
C MET A 79 -5.60 6.90 10.38
N PRO A 80 -6.45 7.75 10.97
CA PRO A 80 -6.43 8.03 12.42
C PRO A 80 -6.87 6.84 13.27
N GLU A 81 -7.61 5.89 12.69
CA GLU A 81 -8.10 4.69 13.37
C GLU A 81 -7.13 3.51 13.29
N ALA A 82 -5.92 3.74 12.76
CA ALA A 82 -4.90 2.71 12.75
C ALA A 82 -4.55 2.27 14.17
N THR A 83 -4.65 0.98 14.43
CA THR A 83 -4.25 0.38 15.71
C THR A 83 -2.78 0.06 15.71
N LEU A 84 -2.13 0.23 16.87
CA LEU A 84 -0.72 -0.08 17.04
C LEU A 84 -0.55 -1.43 17.75
N GLY A 85 0.29 -2.25 17.20
CA GLY A 85 0.75 -3.52 17.73
C GLY A 85 2.26 -3.64 17.63
N SER A 86 2.77 -4.85 17.81
CA SER A 86 4.19 -5.16 17.65
C SER A 86 4.36 -6.45 16.85
N ALA A 87 5.43 -6.50 16.03
CA ALA A 87 5.80 -7.68 15.26
C ALA A 87 7.26 -8.05 15.56
N ALA A 88 7.53 -9.29 15.91
CA ALA A 88 8.88 -9.82 16.01
C ALA A 88 9.44 -10.01 14.59
N VAL A 89 10.57 -9.38 14.29
CA VAL A 89 11.20 -9.38 12.96
C VAL A 89 12.65 -9.88 13.02
N GLY A 90 13.32 -9.65 14.15
CA GLY A 90 14.74 -9.90 14.34
C GLY A 90 15.63 -8.78 13.81
N VAL A 91 16.93 -8.94 13.99
CA VAL A 91 17.97 -7.99 13.59
C VAL A 91 19.00 -8.65 12.67
N ASP A 92 19.71 -7.83 11.89
CA ASP A 92 20.86 -8.23 11.10
C ASP A 92 22.11 -7.56 11.70
N LEU A 93 22.93 -8.30 12.42
CA LEU A 93 24.14 -7.75 13.06
C LEU A 93 25.40 -8.30 12.41
N VAL A 94 26.34 -7.40 12.16
CA VAL A 94 27.71 -7.77 11.77
C VAL A 94 28.65 -7.38 12.91
N LEU A 95 29.25 -8.39 13.53
CA LEU A 95 30.23 -8.25 14.60
C LEU A 95 31.62 -8.25 13.98
N VAL A 96 32.33 -7.13 14.06
CA VAL A 96 33.69 -6.96 13.51
C VAL A 96 34.68 -7.02 14.67
N ILE A 97 35.61 -7.97 14.65
CA ILE A 97 36.63 -8.14 15.68
C ILE A 97 37.97 -7.62 15.15
N ASP A 98 38.46 -6.49 15.69
CA ASP A 98 39.76 -5.91 15.37
C ASP A 98 40.88 -6.67 16.07
N ALA A 99 41.07 -7.97 15.71
CA ALA A 99 41.96 -8.88 16.39
C ALA A 99 43.45 -8.58 16.11
N ASN A 100 43.92 -7.43 16.57
CA ASN A 100 45.32 -6.99 16.50
C ASN A 100 46.16 -7.64 17.62
N VAL A 101 47.46 -7.36 17.66
CA VAL A 101 48.40 -7.91 18.64
C VAL A 101 48.04 -7.60 20.10
N ASP A 102 47.39 -6.47 20.34
CA ASP A 102 47.04 -6.01 21.69
C ASP A 102 45.82 -6.79 22.25
N PHE A 103 45.09 -7.53 21.40
CA PHE A 103 44.05 -8.47 21.84
C PHE A 103 44.57 -9.67 22.60
N LEU A 104 45.86 -10.00 22.46
CA LEU A 104 46.54 -11.06 23.22
C LEU A 104 46.98 -10.63 24.61
N GLN A 105 46.81 -9.36 24.96
CA GLN A 105 47.15 -8.84 26.27
C GLN A 105 45.97 -9.00 27.23
N ALA A 106 46.32 -9.29 28.49
CA ALA A 106 45.40 -9.17 29.61
C ALA A 106 45.51 -7.78 30.22
N ASP A 107 44.38 -7.16 30.55
CA ASP A 107 44.36 -5.86 31.22
C ASP A 107 44.80 -5.92 32.67
N GLU A 108 44.72 -7.11 33.29
CA GLU A 108 45.16 -7.40 34.65
C GLU A 108 46.11 -8.63 34.65
N PRO A 109 47.11 -8.66 35.53
CA PRO A 109 48.03 -9.80 35.61
C PRO A 109 47.31 -11.11 35.93
N GLY A 110 47.36 -12.07 34.99
CA GLY A 110 46.70 -13.38 35.13
C GLY A 110 45.20 -13.37 34.83
N GLY A 111 44.66 -12.26 34.39
CA GLY A 111 43.26 -12.17 33.93
C GLY A 111 43.07 -12.66 32.48
N PRO A 112 41.83 -12.65 31.99
CA PRO A 112 41.51 -13.00 30.61
C PRO A 112 42.12 -11.98 29.65
N THR A 113 42.55 -12.44 28.49
CA THR A 113 42.97 -11.54 27.40
C THR A 113 41.76 -10.76 26.82
N ARG A 114 42.04 -9.69 26.09
CA ARG A 114 40.97 -8.97 25.38
C ARG A 114 40.26 -9.86 24.38
N ARG A 115 40.98 -10.80 23.77
CA ARG A 115 40.41 -11.84 22.89
C ARG A 115 39.38 -12.70 23.61
N ASP A 116 39.76 -13.24 24.81
CA ASP A 116 38.87 -14.06 25.64
C ASP A 116 37.60 -13.25 26.04
N LYS A 117 37.77 -11.97 26.39
CA LYS A 117 36.67 -11.07 26.74
C LYS A 117 35.69 -10.88 25.59
N VAL A 118 36.19 -10.69 24.34
CA VAL A 118 35.32 -10.59 23.15
C VAL A 118 34.59 -11.89 22.91
N ALA A 119 35.28 -13.02 22.96
CA ALA A 119 34.66 -14.34 22.77
C ALA A 119 33.54 -14.58 23.81
N GLU A 120 33.79 -14.30 25.08
CA GLU A 120 32.81 -14.43 26.16
C GLU A 120 31.63 -13.46 25.96
N SER A 121 31.90 -12.21 25.54
CA SER A 121 30.86 -11.21 25.29
C SER A 121 29.91 -11.60 24.15
N ILE A 122 30.46 -12.13 23.04
CA ILE A 122 29.64 -12.59 21.91
C ILE A 122 28.86 -13.86 22.28
N ALA A 123 29.50 -14.83 23.02
CA ALA A 123 28.80 -15.99 23.52
C ALA A 123 27.65 -15.62 24.47
N ARG A 124 27.85 -14.58 25.30
CA ARG A 124 26.81 -14.00 26.14
C ARG A 124 25.67 -13.38 25.35
N TYR A 125 25.98 -12.65 24.26
CA TYR A 125 24.95 -12.14 23.33
C TYR A 125 24.10 -13.30 22.78
N ALA A 126 24.74 -14.33 22.25
CA ALA A 126 24.04 -15.47 21.66
C ALA A 126 23.14 -16.19 22.68
N ALA A 127 23.63 -16.40 23.92
CA ALA A 127 22.89 -17.12 24.94
C ALA A 127 21.74 -16.33 25.58
N THR A 128 21.81 -14.97 25.60
CA THR A 128 20.91 -14.14 26.43
C THR A 128 20.02 -13.20 25.62
N TYR A 129 20.52 -12.69 24.51
CA TYR A 129 19.87 -11.60 23.77
C TYR A 129 19.39 -11.98 22.38
N MET A 130 20.02 -12.98 21.75
CA MET A 130 19.64 -13.46 20.43
C MET A 130 18.26 -14.10 20.46
N ASN A 131 17.47 -13.82 19.44
CA ASN A 131 16.12 -14.38 19.31
C ASN A 131 16.17 -15.91 19.11
N PRO A 132 15.57 -16.71 20.01
CA PRO A 132 15.64 -18.17 19.96
C PRO A 132 14.84 -18.79 18.80
N ASP A 133 13.91 -18.04 18.20
CA ASP A 133 13.10 -18.50 17.07
C ASP A 133 13.81 -18.34 15.71
N GLY A 134 15.10 -17.95 15.72
CA GLY A 134 15.92 -17.81 14.52
C GLY A 134 15.57 -16.59 13.67
N LEU A 135 14.99 -15.54 14.27
CA LEU A 135 14.66 -14.30 13.56
C LEU A 135 15.88 -13.40 13.33
N ASP A 136 16.88 -13.48 14.20
CA ASP A 136 18.13 -12.72 14.06
C ASP A 136 19.06 -13.36 13.04
N ARG A 137 19.91 -12.55 12.41
CA ARG A 137 21.01 -13.01 11.56
C ARG A 137 22.31 -12.36 12.02
N ILE A 138 23.27 -13.20 12.37
CA ILE A 138 24.56 -12.76 12.92
C ILE A 138 25.69 -13.17 11.98
N THR A 139 26.47 -12.18 11.60
CA THR A 139 27.71 -12.37 10.82
C THR A 139 28.89 -11.92 11.66
N ILE A 140 29.97 -12.70 11.70
CA ILE A 140 31.19 -12.34 12.46
C ILE A 140 32.37 -12.25 11.48
N ILE A 141 33.06 -11.11 11.49
CA ILE A 141 34.21 -10.81 10.64
C ILE A 141 35.45 -10.64 11.50
N THR A 142 36.52 -11.33 11.13
CA THR A 142 37.87 -11.21 11.74
C THR A 142 38.90 -10.96 10.64
N PRO A 143 40.13 -10.52 10.98
CA PRO A 143 41.20 -10.42 10.00
C PRO A 143 41.77 -11.82 9.64
N ASP A 144 41.98 -12.11 8.36
CA ASP A 144 42.89 -13.18 7.90
C ASP A 144 44.33 -12.67 8.01
N ALA A 145 45.07 -13.19 8.98
CA ALA A 145 46.46 -12.76 9.22
C ALA A 145 47.42 -13.06 8.04
N ALA A 146 47.13 -14.06 7.22
CA ALA A 146 47.99 -14.46 6.12
C ALA A 146 47.76 -13.63 4.86
N ARG A 147 46.51 -13.19 4.62
CA ARG A 147 46.12 -12.46 3.40
C ARG A 147 45.92 -10.97 3.63
N LEU A 148 45.79 -10.53 4.87
CA LEU A 148 45.40 -9.15 5.26
C LEU A 148 44.06 -8.74 4.65
N GLU A 149 43.08 -9.66 4.66
CA GLU A 149 41.73 -9.50 4.13
C GLU A 149 40.69 -9.82 5.22
N PRO A 150 39.42 -9.39 5.04
CA PRO A 150 38.32 -9.82 5.91
C PRO A 150 38.10 -11.33 5.84
N ALA A 151 37.97 -12.00 6.98
CA ALA A 151 37.59 -13.41 7.08
C ALA A 151 36.27 -13.55 7.84
N PHE A 152 35.35 -14.34 7.34
CA PHE A 152 34.07 -14.59 7.95
C PHE A 152 34.16 -15.84 8.84
N LEU A 153 33.99 -15.68 10.14
CA LEU A 153 33.87 -16.83 11.05
C LEU A 153 32.52 -17.52 10.91
N THR A 154 31.45 -16.72 10.72
CA THR A 154 30.13 -17.18 10.36
C THR A 154 29.42 -16.09 9.56
N GLN A 155 28.45 -16.49 8.73
CA GLN A 155 27.61 -15.57 7.97
C GLN A 155 26.15 -15.94 8.18
N ASP A 156 25.32 -14.93 8.51
CA ASP A 156 23.88 -15.05 8.65
C ASP A 156 23.43 -16.19 9.57
N ALA A 157 24.20 -16.50 10.62
CA ALA A 157 23.83 -17.48 11.61
C ALA A 157 22.52 -17.06 12.30
N THR A 158 21.54 -17.96 12.32
CA THR A 158 20.20 -17.68 12.85
C THR A 158 19.97 -18.33 14.20
N GLN A 159 20.80 -19.28 14.58
CA GLN A 159 20.65 -19.99 15.85
C GLN A 159 21.73 -19.58 16.84
N PRO A 160 21.39 -19.38 18.13
CA PRO A 160 22.35 -19.05 19.17
C PRO A 160 23.52 -20.04 19.25
N ASP A 161 23.27 -21.34 19.06
CA ASP A 161 24.27 -22.38 19.10
C ASP A 161 25.29 -22.28 17.95
N GLU A 162 24.88 -21.79 16.76
CA GLU A 162 25.79 -21.58 15.63
C GLU A 162 26.76 -20.44 15.93
N VAL A 163 26.27 -19.33 16.50
CA VAL A 163 27.09 -18.20 16.92
C VAL A 163 28.06 -18.64 18.04
N ALA A 164 27.56 -19.33 19.07
CA ALA A 164 28.36 -19.81 20.16
C ALA A 164 29.47 -20.79 19.70
N ALA A 165 29.16 -21.69 18.76
CA ALA A 165 30.13 -22.63 18.19
C ALA A 165 31.21 -21.89 17.37
N ALA A 166 30.85 -20.90 16.55
CA ALA A 166 31.81 -20.09 15.78
C ALA A 166 32.78 -19.35 16.71
N VAL A 167 32.27 -18.75 17.80
CA VAL A 167 33.08 -18.02 18.79
C VAL A 167 33.94 -18.97 19.60
N ALA A 168 33.44 -20.12 20.02
CA ALA A 168 34.23 -21.14 20.72
C ALA A 168 35.38 -21.67 19.85
N ALA A 169 35.15 -21.86 18.55
CA ALA A 169 36.18 -22.26 17.61
C ALA A 169 37.24 -21.13 17.40
N TYR A 170 36.80 -19.87 17.36
CA TYR A 170 37.71 -18.73 17.32
C TYR A 170 38.58 -18.65 18.58
N ASP A 171 37.98 -18.76 19.76
CA ASP A 171 38.68 -18.68 21.04
C ASP A 171 39.68 -19.83 21.21
N ALA A 172 39.30 -21.03 20.85
CA ALA A 172 40.16 -22.24 20.92
C ALA A 172 41.27 -22.27 19.87
N ALA A 173 41.16 -21.48 18.78
CA ALA A 173 42.18 -21.43 17.74
C ALA A 173 43.48 -20.81 18.31
N PRO A 174 44.67 -21.39 18.03
CA PRO A 174 45.92 -20.79 18.45
C PRO A 174 46.05 -19.38 17.82
N PRO A 175 46.55 -18.37 18.59
CA PRO A 175 46.91 -17.09 18.02
C PRO A 175 47.86 -17.28 16.84
N ALA A 176 47.76 -16.38 15.83
CA ALA A 176 48.64 -16.40 14.69
C ALA A 176 50.12 -16.32 15.13
N ASP A 177 51.03 -17.10 14.48
CA ASP A 177 52.46 -17.08 14.77
C ASP A 177 53.08 -15.67 14.68
N GLN A 178 52.51 -14.84 13.82
CA GLN A 178 52.84 -13.41 13.70
C GLN A 178 51.55 -12.57 13.81
N PRO A 179 51.18 -12.17 15.04
CA PRO A 179 49.99 -11.36 15.25
C PRO A 179 50.12 -10.00 14.57
N LEU A 180 49.00 -9.56 13.99
CA LEU A 180 48.94 -8.29 13.23
C LEU A 180 49.05 -7.11 14.16
N ARG A 181 49.97 -6.18 13.86
CA ARG A 181 50.04 -4.87 14.53
C ARG A 181 48.97 -3.90 14.04
N ALA A 182 48.55 -4.09 12.76
CA ALA A 182 47.45 -3.36 12.13
C ALA A 182 46.63 -4.37 11.34
N THR A 183 45.33 -4.36 11.52
CA THR A 183 44.37 -5.24 10.86
C THR A 183 43.87 -4.57 9.56
N PRO A 184 43.27 -5.31 8.62
CA PRO A 184 42.62 -4.74 7.44
C PRO A 184 41.26 -4.11 7.81
N LEU A 185 41.20 -3.32 8.88
CA LEU A 185 39.98 -2.85 9.52
C LEU A 185 39.09 -2.02 8.57
N GLN A 186 39.71 -1.18 7.72
CA GLN A 186 39.00 -0.46 6.67
C GLN A 186 38.17 -1.40 5.76
N ALA A 187 38.81 -2.48 5.29
CA ALA A 187 38.14 -3.45 4.43
C ALA A 187 37.08 -4.29 5.18
N MET A 188 37.34 -4.59 6.46
CA MET A 188 36.41 -5.35 7.30
C MET A 188 35.12 -4.55 7.56
N LEU A 189 35.26 -3.26 7.90
CA LEU A 189 34.10 -2.37 8.11
C LEU A 189 33.36 -2.11 6.81
N ALA A 190 34.07 -1.91 5.69
CA ALA A 190 33.43 -1.78 4.38
C ALA A 190 32.63 -3.05 4.02
N ALA A 191 33.22 -4.23 4.17
CA ALA A 191 32.53 -5.50 3.92
C ALA A 191 31.31 -5.70 4.83
N ALA A 192 31.36 -5.25 6.09
CA ALA A 192 30.23 -5.28 7.00
C ALA A 192 29.08 -4.38 6.54
N ILE A 193 29.41 -3.15 6.13
CA ILE A 193 28.42 -2.17 5.61
C ILE A 193 27.78 -2.70 4.32
N ASP A 194 28.58 -3.20 3.37
CA ASP A 194 28.08 -3.74 2.10
C ASP A 194 27.18 -4.96 2.32
N HIS A 195 27.56 -5.83 3.26
CA HIS A 195 26.76 -7.01 3.62
C HIS A 195 25.36 -6.62 4.12
N LEU A 196 25.25 -5.62 4.98
CA LEU A 196 23.99 -5.12 5.51
C LEU A 196 23.20 -4.31 4.47
N ALA A 197 23.90 -3.51 3.64
CA ALA A 197 23.27 -2.74 2.57
C ALA A 197 22.54 -3.65 1.57
N ALA A 198 23.13 -4.79 1.22
CA ALA A 198 22.52 -5.78 0.33
C ALA A 198 21.23 -6.41 0.90
N ARG A 199 21.04 -6.37 2.22
CA ARG A 199 19.88 -6.95 2.94
C ARG A 199 18.88 -5.92 3.45
N ARG A 200 19.10 -4.65 3.15
CA ARG A 200 18.22 -3.56 3.62
C ARG A 200 16.74 -3.78 3.27
N ALA A 201 16.48 -4.41 2.12
CA ALA A 201 15.12 -4.71 1.63
C ALA A 201 14.38 -5.75 2.50
N ASP A 202 15.10 -6.56 3.31
CA ASP A 202 14.48 -7.55 4.19
C ASP A 202 13.78 -6.90 5.41
N GLY A 203 13.94 -5.59 5.56
CA GLY A 203 13.21 -4.79 6.55
C GLY A 203 13.71 -4.90 7.98
N ARG A 204 14.78 -5.67 8.27
CA ARG A 204 15.35 -5.78 9.62
C ARG A 204 16.15 -4.54 10.00
N PHE A 205 16.35 -4.34 11.31
CA PHE A 205 17.35 -3.39 11.81
C PHE A 205 18.73 -3.98 11.56
N GLY A 206 19.53 -3.33 10.73
CA GLY A 206 20.91 -3.74 10.45
C GLY A 206 21.90 -2.84 11.19
N ALA A 207 22.91 -3.42 11.85
CA ALA A 207 23.95 -2.66 12.54
C ALA A 207 25.29 -3.38 12.52
N VAL A 208 26.38 -2.60 12.58
CA VAL A 208 27.75 -3.10 12.78
C VAL A 208 28.16 -2.83 14.22
N LEU A 209 28.66 -3.86 14.91
CA LEU A 209 29.33 -3.70 16.20
C LEU A 209 30.82 -4.02 16.06
N LEU A 210 31.65 -3.01 16.25
CA LEU A 210 33.10 -3.12 16.23
C LEU A 210 33.62 -3.40 17.65
N TYR A 211 34.38 -4.47 17.82
CA TYR A 211 35.21 -4.72 18.99
C TYR A 211 36.64 -4.27 18.68
N THR A 212 37.14 -3.26 19.38
CA THR A 212 38.47 -2.67 19.15
C THR A 212 39.07 -2.21 20.46
N ASP A 213 40.38 -2.05 20.52
CA ASP A 213 41.06 -1.34 21.63
C ASP A 213 41.18 0.18 21.36
N GLY A 214 40.69 0.64 20.19
CA GLY A 214 40.76 2.04 19.79
C GLY A 214 42.16 2.53 19.39
N ALA A 215 43.18 1.69 19.55
CA ALA A 215 44.56 2.07 19.29
C ALA A 215 44.80 2.26 17.78
N ARG A 216 45.39 3.43 17.43
CA ARG A 216 45.81 3.71 16.05
C ARG A 216 44.67 3.69 15.01
N LEU A 217 43.40 3.82 15.43
CA LEU A 217 42.27 3.80 14.56
C LEU A 217 42.39 4.87 13.44
N ASP A 218 42.84 6.04 13.80
CA ASP A 218 43.11 7.18 12.89
C ASP A 218 44.06 6.88 11.74
N ARG A 219 44.89 5.83 11.87
CA ARG A 219 45.85 5.40 10.85
C ARG A 219 45.42 4.19 10.08
N GLN A 220 44.42 3.48 10.56
CA GLN A 220 43.93 2.23 9.97
C GLN A 220 42.71 2.44 9.08
N ILE A 221 41.93 3.48 9.37
CA ILE A 221 40.66 3.73 8.65
C ILE A 221 40.52 5.18 8.21
N ASP A 222 39.79 5.36 7.13
CA ASP A 222 39.21 6.64 6.70
C ASP A 222 37.81 6.75 7.31
N ALA A 223 37.72 7.26 8.55
CA ALA A 223 36.48 7.38 9.28
C ALA A 223 35.41 8.21 8.50
N PRO A 224 35.74 9.37 7.87
CA PRO A 224 34.81 10.11 7.04
C PRO A 224 34.22 9.26 5.88
N ALA A 225 35.05 8.49 5.18
CA ALA A 225 34.58 7.66 4.07
C ALA A 225 33.67 6.52 4.55
N LEU A 226 34.04 5.84 5.65
CA LEU A 226 33.22 4.78 6.23
C LEU A 226 31.88 5.29 6.77
N THR A 227 31.90 6.44 7.46
CA THR A 227 30.64 7.02 7.98
C THR A 227 29.73 7.47 6.86
N ALA A 228 30.26 8.03 5.77
CA ALA A 228 29.46 8.40 4.60
C ALA A 228 28.83 7.15 3.95
N ALA A 229 29.59 6.06 3.79
CA ALA A 229 29.08 4.80 3.27
C ALA A 229 28.00 4.20 4.17
N ALA A 230 28.23 4.16 5.48
CA ALA A 230 27.28 3.66 6.47
C ALA A 230 25.99 4.48 6.50
N GLN A 231 26.08 5.82 6.44
CA GLN A 231 24.91 6.70 6.35
C GLN A 231 24.11 6.47 5.06
N ALA A 232 24.79 6.35 3.92
CA ALA A 232 24.14 6.06 2.64
C ALA A 232 23.40 4.70 2.66
N ALA A 233 24.00 3.69 3.31
CA ALA A 233 23.40 2.39 3.53
C ALA A 233 22.31 2.38 4.63
N GLY A 234 22.26 3.42 5.49
CA GLY A 234 21.40 3.48 6.67
C GLY A 234 21.79 2.45 7.73
N VAL A 235 23.09 2.20 7.89
CA VAL A 235 23.68 1.24 8.83
C VAL A 235 24.37 2.00 9.96
N PRO A 236 23.88 1.97 11.20
CA PRO A 236 24.57 2.55 12.34
C PRO A 236 25.80 1.70 12.72
N LEU A 237 26.88 2.39 13.08
CA LEU A 237 28.14 1.79 13.55
C LEU A 237 28.22 1.92 15.06
N PHE A 238 28.36 0.82 15.77
CA PHE A 238 28.55 0.74 17.21
C PHE A 238 29.97 0.28 17.53
N ALA A 239 30.45 0.58 18.71
CA ALA A 239 31.74 0.09 19.15
C ALA A 239 31.75 -0.32 20.63
N ALA A 240 32.43 -1.43 20.91
CA ALA A 240 32.82 -1.89 22.24
C ALA A 240 34.34 -1.74 22.36
N VAL A 241 34.79 -0.78 23.18
CA VAL A 241 36.20 -0.44 23.33
C VAL A 241 36.81 -1.20 24.51
N LEU A 242 37.76 -2.07 24.19
CA LEU A 242 38.48 -2.94 25.13
C LEU A 242 39.61 -2.21 25.81
N GLY A 243 39.98 -2.67 27.00
CA GLY A 243 41.11 -2.17 27.78
C GLY A 243 40.70 -1.74 29.19
N ALA A 244 41.63 -1.69 30.13
CA ALA A 244 41.37 -1.23 31.50
C ALA A 244 41.02 0.27 31.54
N ALA A 245 41.54 1.04 30.61
CA ALA A 245 41.24 2.45 30.42
C ALA A 245 41.29 2.82 28.91
N VAL A 246 40.49 3.76 28.49
CA VAL A 246 40.49 4.34 27.14
C VAL A 246 40.95 5.79 27.24
N SER A 247 41.92 6.16 26.42
CA SER A 247 42.39 7.54 26.39
C SER A 247 41.35 8.44 25.70
N PRO A 248 41.33 9.77 26.01
CA PRO A 248 40.42 10.69 25.32
C PRO A 248 40.60 10.73 23.78
N GLU A 249 41.81 10.46 23.29
CA GLU A 249 42.11 10.41 21.87
C GLU A 249 41.51 9.15 21.23
N GLU A 250 41.71 7.98 21.84
CA GLU A 250 41.08 6.70 21.37
C GLU A 250 39.55 6.79 21.38
N GLN A 251 38.97 7.36 22.44
CA GLN A 251 37.54 7.59 22.52
C GLN A 251 37.05 8.51 21.38
N ALA A 252 37.73 9.62 21.14
CA ALA A 252 37.37 10.55 20.07
C ALA A 252 37.45 9.90 18.68
N ASN A 253 38.45 9.04 18.44
CA ASN A 253 38.62 8.34 17.18
C ASN A 253 37.47 7.32 16.95
N VAL A 254 37.04 6.64 18.00
CA VAL A 254 35.89 5.72 17.93
C VAL A 254 34.56 6.47 17.75
N ASP A 255 34.39 7.57 18.50
CA ASP A 255 33.19 8.41 18.43
C ASP A 255 33.03 9.09 17.05
N ALA A 256 34.15 9.32 16.34
CA ALA A 256 34.13 9.81 14.97
C ALA A 256 33.51 8.81 13.98
N LEU A 257 33.49 7.50 14.31
CA LEU A 257 32.78 6.48 13.55
C LEU A 257 31.32 6.33 13.97
N THR A 258 31.09 6.24 15.28
CA THR A 258 29.78 5.85 15.82
C THR A 258 28.78 7.02 15.80
N GLY A 259 29.20 8.20 16.25
CA GLY A 259 28.32 9.36 16.39
C GLY A 259 27.62 9.79 15.09
N PRO A 260 28.34 10.01 13.98
CA PRO A 260 27.72 10.44 12.71
C PRO A 260 26.73 9.43 12.14
N THR A 261 26.85 8.16 12.47
CA THR A 261 25.97 7.09 11.99
C THR A 261 24.79 6.79 12.93
N ASN A 262 24.60 7.62 13.97
CA ASN A 262 23.61 7.40 15.03
C ASN A 262 23.86 6.10 15.82
N GLY A 263 25.10 5.62 15.91
CA GLY A 263 25.51 4.53 16.78
C GLY A 263 25.94 5.01 18.16
N GLN A 264 26.47 4.08 18.96
CA GLN A 264 26.96 4.34 20.31
C GLN A 264 28.29 3.63 20.54
N THR A 265 29.10 4.20 21.45
CA THR A 265 30.34 3.58 21.94
C THR A 265 30.14 3.17 23.39
N VAL A 266 30.57 1.97 23.76
CA VAL A 266 30.68 1.53 25.15
C VAL A 266 32.12 1.15 25.47
N HIS A 267 32.58 1.48 26.67
CA HIS A 267 33.85 0.97 27.21
C HIS A 267 33.57 -0.43 27.78
N MET A 268 34.33 -1.44 27.37
CA MET A 268 34.14 -2.87 27.70
C MET A 268 35.37 -3.45 28.40
N PRO A 269 35.70 -3.07 29.64
CA PRO A 269 36.69 -3.71 30.45
C PRO A 269 36.29 -5.16 30.83
N ALA A 270 35.00 -5.46 30.94
CA ALA A 270 34.47 -6.80 31.17
C ALA A 270 33.44 -7.20 30.09
N PRO A 271 33.23 -8.49 29.80
CA PRO A 271 32.32 -8.96 28.76
C PRO A 271 30.87 -8.44 28.88
N ALA A 272 30.37 -8.25 30.10
CA ALA A 272 29.02 -7.77 30.37
C ALA A 272 28.82 -6.26 30.11
N ASP A 273 29.90 -5.48 29.96
CA ASP A 273 29.78 -4.03 29.72
C ASP A 273 29.22 -3.71 28.32
N ALA A 274 29.18 -4.70 27.41
CA ALA A 274 28.48 -4.60 26.12
C ALA A 274 26.96 -4.82 26.21
N ASP A 275 26.43 -5.29 27.35
CA ASP A 275 24.99 -5.59 27.53
C ASP A 275 24.03 -4.45 27.16
N PRO A 276 24.35 -3.15 27.40
CA PRO A 276 23.49 -2.06 26.94
C PRO A 276 23.27 -2.06 25.42
N LEU A 277 24.31 -2.36 24.63
CA LEU A 277 24.18 -2.47 23.16
C LEU A 277 23.35 -3.70 22.78
N TYR A 278 23.57 -4.83 23.46
CA TYR A 278 22.81 -6.07 23.20
C TYR A 278 21.33 -5.92 23.52
N THR A 279 21.00 -5.23 24.61
CA THR A 279 19.63 -4.88 24.97
C THR A 279 18.98 -4.00 23.90
N LEU A 280 19.72 -3.03 23.36
CA LEU A 280 19.26 -2.17 22.29
C LEU A 280 18.99 -2.98 21.01
N PHE A 281 19.91 -3.85 20.61
CA PHE A 281 19.74 -4.71 19.43
C PHE A 281 18.53 -5.62 19.55
N ALA A 282 18.40 -6.33 20.69
CA ALA A 282 17.24 -7.16 20.96
C ALA A 282 15.91 -6.38 20.91
N ALA A 283 15.91 -5.15 21.43
CA ALA A 283 14.72 -4.30 21.37
C ALA A 283 14.38 -3.87 19.93
N GLN A 284 15.38 -3.64 19.08
CA GLN A 284 15.18 -3.32 17.65
C GLN A 284 14.71 -4.53 16.82
N GLY A 285 14.84 -5.74 17.37
CA GLY A 285 14.27 -6.97 16.78
C GLY A 285 12.74 -7.01 16.80
N THR A 286 12.09 -6.11 17.54
CA THR A 286 10.64 -5.93 17.56
C THR A 286 10.26 -4.61 16.90
N GLN A 287 9.43 -4.67 15.88
CA GLN A 287 8.97 -3.49 15.14
C GLN A 287 7.53 -3.15 15.49
N ILE A 288 7.14 -1.91 15.24
CA ILE A 288 5.76 -1.46 15.38
C ILE A 288 4.96 -1.98 14.20
N GLU A 289 3.81 -2.58 14.46
CA GLU A 289 2.83 -2.97 13.45
C GLU A 289 1.62 -2.03 13.54
N MET A 290 1.33 -1.31 12.45
CA MET A 290 0.16 -0.46 12.30
C MET A 290 -0.88 -1.20 11.47
N VAL A 291 -2.10 -1.38 11.98
CA VAL A 291 -3.18 -2.10 11.30
C VAL A 291 -4.36 -1.17 11.09
N TYR A 292 -4.83 -1.05 9.85
CA TYR A 292 -5.96 -0.20 9.51
C TYR A 292 -6.88 -0.86 8.47
N GLN A 293 -8.08 -0.30 8.32
CA GLN A 293 -9.03 -0.68 7.26
C GLN A 293 -8.87 0.28 6.09
N SER A 294 -8.48 -0.24 4.95
CA SER A 294 -8.37 0.53 3.71
C SER A 294 -9.74 0.74 3.07
N ALA A 295 -9.93 1.93 2.49
CA ALA A 295 -11.10 2.26 1.68
C ALA A 295 -10.79 2.28 0.17
N LEU A 296 -9.64 1.79 -0.25
CA LEU A 296 -9.25 1.74 -1.65
C LEU A 296 -10.19 0.85 -2.46
N ARG A 297 -10.48 1.27 -3.69
CA ARG A 297 -11.38 0.56 -4.63
C ARG A 297 -10.76 0.32 -6.00
N GLN A 298 -9.48 0.69 -6.17
CA GLN A 298 -8.78 0.59 -7.45
C GLN A 298 -7.54 -0.27 -7.32
N ASN A 299 -7.35 -1.17 -8.27
CA ASN A 299 -6.15 -1.97 -8.42
C ASN A 299 -4.96 -1.12 -8.88
N GLY A 300 -3.77 -1.62 -8.64
CA GLY A 300 -2.51 -1.02 -9.05
C GLY A 300 -1.66 -0.55 -7.87
N PRO A 301 -0.61 0.23 -8.15
CA PRO A 301 0.32 0.70 -7.13
C PRO A 301 -0.36 1.69 -6.17
N GLN A 302 -0.21 1.43 -4.89
CA GLN A 302 -0.71 2.24 -3.80
C GLN A 302 0.46 2.63 -2.90
N GLN A 303 0.32 3.71 -2.13
CA GLN A 303 1.39 4.18 -1.25
C GLN A 303 0.90 4.31 0.18
N VAL A 304 1.70 3.79 1.11
CA VAL A 304 1.57 4.14 2.53
C VAL A 304 2.76 5.00 2.96
N ALA A 305 2.48 5.98 3.82
CA ALA A 305 3.51 6.82 4.41
C ALA A 305 3.31 6.91 5.92
N VAL A 306 4.42 6.87 6.64
CA VAL A 306 4.44 7.02 8.10
C VAL A 306 5.28 8.23 8.46
N ASN A 307 4.72 9.08 9.29
CA ASN A 307 5.39 10.26 9.83
C ASN A 307 5.67 10.03 11.32
N LEU A 308 6.87 10.40 11.77
CA LEU A 308 7.25 10.47 13.18
C LEU A 308 7.81 11.89 13.46
N GLY A 309 6.97 12.76 13.97
CA GLY A 309 7.31 14.17 14.07
C GLY A 309 7.57 14.78 12.68
N ASN A 310 8.80 15.26 12.45
CA ASN A 310 9.21 15.87 11.19
C ASN A 310 9.92 14.91 10.21
N VAL A 311 10.10 13.64 10.56
CA VAL A 311 10.64 12.61 9.66
C VAL A 311 9.50 11.79 9.07
N ARG A 312 9.70 11.38 7.82
CA ARG A 312 8.72 10.62 7.06
C ARG A 312 9.43 9.55 6.23
N ASP A 313 8.80 8.41 6.13
CA ASP A 313 9.12 7.39 5.14
C ASP A 313 7.85 6.88 4.46
N ALA A 314 7.99 6.31 3.27
CA ALA A 314 6.89 5.79 2.47
C ALA A 314 7.31 4.53 1.73
N ALA A 315 6.35 3.63 1.57
CA ALA A 315 6.50 2.43 0.77
C ALA A 315 5.31 2.27 -0.18
N GLU A 316 5.59 1.70 -1.34
CA GLU A 316 4.57 1.32 -2.31
C GLU A 316 4.19 -0.15 -2.11
N PHE A 317 2.94 -0.47 -2.38
CA PHE A 317 2.44 -1.84 -2.42
C PHE A 317 1.47 -2.00 -3.59
N GLU A 318 1.43 -3.19 -4.15
CA GLU A 318 0.51 -3.49 -5.25
C GLU A 318 -0.80 -4.02 -4.70
N LEU A 319 -1.91 -3.38 -5.07
CA LEU A 319 -3.24 -3.87 -4.76
C LEU A 319 -3.82 -4.59 -5.98
N ALA A 320 -4.03 -5.89 -5.84
CA ALA A 320 -4.55 -6.77 -6.89
C ALA A 320 -5.85 -7.43 -6.41
N LEU A 321 -6.93 -6.65 -6.37
CA LEU A 321 -8.25 -7.16 -6.01
C LEU A 321 -8.83 -7.93 -7.19
N ALA A 322 -9.36 -9.11 -6.92
CA ALA A 322 -10.12 -9.89 -7.89
C ALA A 322 -11.62 -9.79 -7.63
N GLY A 323 -12.42 -9.87 -8.69
CA GLY A 323 -13.87 -9.96 -8.58
C GLY A 323 -14.31 -11.29 -7.95
N PRO A 324 -15.53 -11.38 -7.42
CA PRO A 324 -16.10 -12.63 -6.94
C PRO A 324 -16.27 -13.61 -8.09
N THR A 325 -16.37 -14.88 -7.77
CA THR A 325 -16.87 -15.92 -8.70
C THR A 325 -18.23 -16.40 -8.24
N VAL A 326 -19.13 -16.68 -9.18
CA VAL A 326 -20.49 -17.09 -8.90
C VAL A 326 -20.77 -18.44 -9.54
N ALA A 327 -21.32 -19.36 -8.78
CA ALA A 327 -21.83 -20.63 -9.27
C ALA A 327 -23.32 -20.74 -8.94
N LEU A 328 -24.14 -21.20 -9.90
CA LEU A 328 -25.55 -21.47 -9.69
C LEU A 328 -25.76 -22.99 -9.60
N ASP A 329 -26.47 -23.44 -8.58
CA ASP A 329 -26.89 -24.82 -8.41
C ASP A 329 -28.39 -24.94 -8.70
N ALA A 330 -28.72 -25.75 -9.70
CA ALA A 330 -30.10 -26.03 -10.12
C ALA A 330 -30.21 -27.46 -10.68
N PRO A 331 -31.37 -28.10 -10.55
CA PRO A 331 -31.60 -29.38 -11.20
C PRO A 331 -31.64 -29.22 -12.74
N SER A 332 -31.09 -30.17 -13.48
CA SER A 332 -31.09 -30.14 -14.94
C SER A 332 -32.50 -30.27 -15.56
N SER A 333 -33.46 -30.80 -14.82
CA SER A 333 -34.86 -30.91 -15.26
C SER A 333 -35.84 -30.82 -14.09
N VAL A 334 -37.03 -30.29 -14.36
CA VAL A 334 -38.15 -30.20 -13.43
C VAL A 334 -39.41 -30.73 -14.11
N ARG A 335 -40.05 -31.71 -13.49
CA ARG A 335 -41.29 -32.31 -13.99
C ARG A 335 -42.48 -31.67 -13.27
N ARG A 336 -43.30 -30.91 -14.00
CA ARG A 336 -44.55 -30.33 -13.50
C ARG A 336 -45.74 -31.22 -13.89
N ALA A 337 -46.55 -31.61 -12.91
CA ALA A 337 -47.67 -32.52 -13.11
C ALA A 337 -49.01 -31.92 -12.68
N GLY A 338 -50.06 -32.24 -13.40
CA GLY A 338 -51.45 -31.90 -13.06
C GLY A 338 -52.28 -33.15 -12.74
N SER A 339 -53.37 -32.94 -12.01
CA SER A 339 -54.30 -34.00 -11.62
C SER A 339 -55.30 -34.39 -12.71
N ALA A 340 -55.54 -33.53 -13.71
CA ALA A 340 -56.49 -33.74 -14.81
C ALA A 340 -55.84 -33.37 -16.15
N VAL A 341 -56.44 -33.85 -17.24
CA VAL A 341 -55.98 -33.62 -18.64
C VAL A 341 -55.98 -32.12 -18.98
N ASP A 342 -56.93 -31.38 -18.47
CA ASP A 342 -57.17 -29.95 -18.70
C ASP A 342 -56.65 -29.07 -17.59
N THR A 343 -55.80 -29.58 -16.67
CA THR A 343 -55.21 -28.79 -15.61
C THR A 343 -54.51 -27.56 -16.19
N PRO A 344 -54.93 -26.32 -15.79
CA PRO A 344 -54.29 -25.10 -16.23
C PRO A 344 -52.82 -25.08 -15.87
N LEU A 345 -51.99 -24.39 -16.66
CA LEU A 345 -50.55 -24.33 -16.48
C LEU A 345 -50.16 -23.80 -15.07
N ALA A 346 -50.85 -22.77 -14.57
CA ALA A 346 -50.61 -22.16 -13.26
C ALA A 346 -50.89 -23.12 -12.07
N LEU A 347 -51.66 -24.19 -12.25
CA LEU A 347 -52.00 -25.15 -11.19
C LEU A 347 -51.12 -26.40 -11.19
N LEU A 348 -50.21 -26.53 -12.16
CA LEU A 348 -49.25 -27.64 -12.22
C LEU A 348 -48.23 -27.51 -11.08
N GLN A 349 -47.85 -28.63 -10.46
CA GLN A 349 -46.89 -28.66 -9.36
C GLN A 349 -45.59 -29.36 -9.76
N PRO A 350 -44.43 -28.86 -9.27
CA PRO A 350 -44.26 -27.68 -8.44
C PRO A 350 -44.52 -26.37 -9.19
N ALA A 351 -44.97 -25.32 -8.47
CA ALA A 351 -45.19 -23.98 -9.00
C ALA A 351 -43.93 -23.11 -8.88
N VAL A 352 -43.02 -23.46 -7.95
CA VAL A 352 -41.75 -22.76 -7.72
C VAL A 352 -40.58 -23.73 -7.68
N LEU A 353 -39.43 -23.29 -8.10
CA LEU A 353 -38.18 -24.04 -8.05
C LEU A 353 -37.20 -23.30 -7.13
N PRO A 354 -36.82 -23.85 -5.96
CA PRO A 354 -35.76 -23.30 -5.13
C PRO A 354 -34.41 -23.58 -5.79
N LEU A 355 -33.54 -22.54 -5.76
CA LEU A 355 -32.20 -22.53 -6.33
C LEU A 355 -31.21 -21.99 -5.30
N THR A 356 -29.94 -22.26 -5.48
CA THR A 356 -28.88 -21.69 -4.64
C THR A 356 -27.75 -21.19 -5.53
N ALA A 357 -27.42 -19.90 -5.41
CA ALA A 357 -26.17 -19.40 -5.94
C ALA A 357 -25.12 -19.38 -4.83
N THR A 358 -23.86 -19.63 -5.19
CA THR A 358 -22.72 -19.55 -4.27
C THR A 358 -21.72 -18.56 -4.83
N VAL A 359 -21.33 -17.58 -4.00
CA VAL A 359 -20.34 -16.57 -4.33
C VAL A 359 -19.08 -16.84 -3.52
N THR A 360 -17.92 -16.82 -4.19
CA THR A 360 -16.61 -16.95 -3.55
C THR A 360 -15.68 -15.85 -4.02
N TRP A 361 -14.82 -15.37 -3.12
CA TRP A 361 -13.79 -14.37 -3.43
C TRP A 361 -12.43 -15.07 -3.42
N PRO A 362 -11.57 -14.81 -4.42
CA PRO A 362 -10.27 -15.47 -4.53
C PRO A 362 -9.35 -15.23 -3.32
N GLU A 363 -9.50 -14.07 -2.68
CA GLU A 363 -8.74 -13.69 -1.49
C GLU A 363 -9.24 -14.38 -0.20
N GLY A 364 -10.34 -15.14 -0.28
CA GLY A 364 -10.95 -15.85 0.86
C GLY A 364 -11.73 -14.96 1.83
N GLN A 365 -11.82 -13.65 1.59
CA GLN A 365 -12.61 -12.71 2.39
C GLN A 365 -13.92 -12.36 1.67
N ALA A 366 -15.04 -12.69 2.30
CA ALA A 366 -16.35 -12.33 1.78
C ALA A 366 -16.58 -10.82 1.89
N ARG A 367 -16.86 -10.18 0.75
CA ARG A 367 -17.27 -8.78 0.66
C ARG A 367 -18.80 -8.70 0.60
N GLN A 368 -19.35 -7.57 1.03
CA GLN A 368 -20.80 -7.35 0.96
C GLN A 368 -21.25 -7.25 -0.50
N LEU A 369 -22.35 -7.94 -0.84
CA LEU A 369 -22.98 -7.81 -2.15
C LEU A 369 -23.96 -6.64 -2.12
N THR A 370 -23.81 -5.73 -3.07
CA THR A 370 -24.66 -4.54 -3.25
C THR A 370 -25.80 -4.81 -4.22
N GLU A 371 -25.61 -5.71 -5.17
CA GLU A 371 -26.61 -6.10 -6.15
C GLU A 371 -26.57 -7.62 -6.41
N ILE A 372 -27.73 -8.24 -6.49
CA ILE A 372 -27.89 -9.64 -6.84
C ILE A 372 -29.08 -9.74 -7.80
N VAL A 373 -28.85 -10.18 -9.03
CA VAL A 373 -29.87 -10.30 -10.08
C VAL A 373 -29.94 -11.74 -10.55
N PHE A 374 -31.10 -12.37 -10.39
CA PHE A 374 -31.40 -13.68 -10.97
C PHE A 374 -32.02 -13.50 -12.36
N LEU A 375 -31.49 -14.20 -13.35
CA LEU A 375 -31.86 -14.09 -14.77
C LEU A 375 -32.38 -15.42 -15.33
N VAL A 376 -33.42 -15.33 -16.12
CA VAL A 376 -33.94 -16.44 -16.92
C VAL A 376 -34.00 -15.99 -18.37
N ASP A 377 -33.33 -16.68 -19.28
CA ASP A 377 -33.16 -16.29 -20.68
C ASP A 377 -32.69 -14.83 -20.84
N GLY A 378 -31.81 -14.37 -19.92
CA GLY A 378 -31.31 -13.00 -19.89
C GLY A 378 -32.28 -11.95 -19.31
N VAL A 379 -33.46 -12.35 -18.83
CA VAL A 379 -34.46 -11.46 -18.25
C VAL A 379 -34.48 -11.59 -16.73
N ALA A 380 -34.32 -10.45 -16.03
CA ALA A 380 -34.33 -10.42 -14.58
C ALA A 380 -35.67 -10.92 -14.00
N GLN A 381 -35.58 -11.79 -13.01
CA GLN A 381 -36.73 -12.37 -12.34
C GLN A 381 -36.94 -11.72 -10.98
N PRO A 382 -38.15 -11.27 -10.65
CA PRO A 382 -38.46 -10.72 -9.35
C PRO A 382 -38.26 -11.75 -8.24
N GLN A 383 -37.70 -11.33 -7.13
CA GLN A 383 -37.61 -12.14 -5.91
C GLN A 383 -38.56 -11.59 -4.85
N ALA A 384 -39.24 -12.47 -4.12
CA ALA A 384 -40.20 -12.06 -3.07
C ALA A 384 -39.53 -11.32 -1.91
N THR A 385 -38.26 -11.59 -1.66
CA THR A 385 -37.41 -10.89 -0.71
C THR A 385 -36.09 -10.55 -1.40
N THR A 386 -35.43 -9.44 -0.99
CA THR A 386 -34.11 -9.09 -1.49
C THR A 386 -33.14 -10.23 -1.14
N PRO A 387 -32.51 -10.88 -2.15
CA PRO A 387 -31.57 -11.95 -1.88
C PRO A 387 -30.37 -11.43 -1.09
N THR A 388 -29.91 -12.20 -0.11
CA THR A 388 -28.70 -11.91 0.65
C THR A 388 -27.84 -13.17 0.75
N ALA A 389 -26.52 -13.00 0.74
CA ALA A 389 -25.59 -14.09 0.96
C ALA A 389 -25.48 -14.42 2.46
N ASP A 390 -25.44 -15.72 2.78
CA ASP A 390 -25.07 -16.16 4.13
C ASP A 390 -23.53 -16.06 4.35
N ALA A 391 -23.07 -16.42 5.55
CA ALA A 391 -21.64 -16.38 5.90
C ALA A 391 -20.76 -17.32 5.03
N ALA A 392 -21.36 -18.28 4.32
CA ALA A 392 -20.69 -19.18 3.37
C ALA A 392 -20.82 -18.71 1.91
N GLY A 393 -21.33 -17.50 1.68
CA GLY A 393 -21.55 -16.94 0.35
C GLY A 393 -22.74 -17.54 -0.39
N ARG A 394 -23.63 -18.27 0.27
CA ARG A 394 -24.79 -18.91 -0.37
C ARG A 394 -25.97 -17.96 -0.39
N ILE A 395 -26.61 -17.86 -1.54
CA ILE A 395 -27.75 -16.99 -1.85
C ILE A 395 -28.92 -17.87 -2.21
N PRO A 396 -29.97 -17.96 -1.37
CA PRO A 396 -31.19 -18.65 -1.71
C PRO A 396 -31.99 -17.84 -2.74
N LEU A 397 -32.41 -18.49 -3.82
CA LEU A 397 -33.19 -17.90 -4.88
C LEU A 397 -34.46 -18.75 -5.13
N VAL A 398 -35.48 -18.14 -5.65
CA VAL A 398 -36.72 -18.82 -5.99
C VAL A 398 -37.11 -18.45 -7.42
N TRP A 399 -37.27 -19.44 -8.27
CA TRP A 399 -37.82 -19.25 -9.60
C TRP A 399 -39.28 -19.62 -9.62
N ASP A 400 -40.18 -18.68 -9.95
CA ASP A 400 -41.58 -18.93 -10.21
C ASP A 400 -41.72 -19.54 -11.62
N ILE A 401 -42.14 -20.81 -11.64
CA ILE A 401 -42.35 -21.55 -12.86
C ILE A 401 -43.85 -21.80 -13.14
N SER A 402 -44.76 -21.16 -12.38
CA SER A 402 -46.20 -21.41 -12.44
C SER A 402 -46.79 -21.18 -13.83
N GLU A 403 -46.29 -20.22 -14.59
CA GLU A 403 -46.73 -19.88 -15.93
C GLU A 403 -45.75 -20.33 -17.04
N ARG A 404 -44.71 -21.09 -16.68
CA ARG A 404 -43.73 -21.57 -17.66
C ARG A 404 -44.20 -22.80 -18.39
N GLU A 405 -44.13 -22.78 -19.72
CA GLU A 405 -44.43 -23.92 -20.58
C GLU A 405 -43.33 -24.98 -20.55
N ALA A 406 -43.58 -26.16 -21.17
CA ALA A 406 -42.52 -27.13 -21.38
C ALA A 406 -41.45 -26.55 -22.32
N GLY A 407 -40.19 -26.67 -21.93
CA GLY A 407 -39.06 -26.11 -22.69
C GLY A 407 -37.80 -26.08 -21.87
N THR A 408 -36.71 -25.69 -22.51
CA THR A 408 -35.41 -25.47 -21.85
C THR A 408 -35.19 -23.98 -21.65
N TYR A 409 -34.79 -23.60 -20.43
CA TYR A 409 -34.58 -22.25 -19.99
C TYR A 409 -33.13 -22.08 -19.49
N SER A 410 -32.50 -20.98 -19.86
CA SER A 410 -31.14 -20.65 -19.43
C SER A 410 -31.19 -19.78 -18.18
N LEU A 411 -30.62 -20.28 -17.07
CA LEU A 411 -30.60 -19.62 -15.79
C LEU A 411 -29.21 -19.05 -15.51
N SER A 412 -29.13 -17.82 -15.01
CA SER A 412 -27.89 -17.20 -14.57
C SER A 412 -28.11 -16.27 -13.36
N VAL A 413 -27.04 -15.94 -12.66
CA VAL A 413 -27.05 -14.98 -11.56
C VAL A 413 -25.92 -13.99 -11.76
N GLU A 414 -26.23 -12.71 -11.69
CA GLU A 414 -25.25 -11.63 -11.68
C GLU A 414 -25.17 -11.03 -10.27
N VAL A 415 -23.96 -10.72 -9.84
CA VAL A 415 -23.69 -10.06 -8.55
C VAL A 415 -22.77 -8.87 -8.74
N VAL A 416 -22.91 -7.87 -7.86
CA VAL A 416 -21.98 -6.75 -7.70
C VAL A 416 -21.61 -6.69 -6.24
N ASP A 417 -20.33 -6.59 -5.93
CA ASP A 417 -19.86 -6.42 -4.56
C ASP A 417 -19.69 -4.93 -4.19
N GLU A 418 -19.37 -4.65 -2.93
CA GLU A 418 -19.17 -3.29 -2.39
C GLU A 418 -18.01 -2.50 -3.03
N LEU A 419 -17.14 -3.19 -3.78
CA LEU A 419 -16.04 -2.58 -4.54
C LEU A 419 -16.38 -2.42 -6.03
N ASP A 420 -17.67 -2.58 -6.42
CA ASP A 420 -18.18 -2.50 -7.79
C ASP A 420 -17.64 -3.60 -8.74
N PHE A 421 -17.06 -4.69 -8.21
CA PHE A 421 -16.72 -5.84 -9.04
C PHE A 421 -17.97 -6.63 -9.40
N ARG A 422 -18.12 -6.90 -10.70
CA ARG A 422 -19.23 -7.65 -11.26
C ARG A 422 -18.81 -9.08 -11.58
N ALA A 423 -19.69 -10.03 -11.31
CA ALA A 423 -19.53 -11.42 -11.74
C ALA A 423 -20.86 -12.01 -12.14
N ALA A 424 -20.82 -12.95 -13.08
CA ALA A 424 -21.98 -13.69 -13.52
C ALA A 424 -21.71 -15.20 -13.45
N ALA A 425 -22.70 -15.96 -13.02
CA ALA A 425 -22.64 -17.41 -13.10
C ALA A 425 -22.67 -17.86 -14.56
N THR A 426 -21.93 -18.92 -14.87
CA THR A 426 -22.10 -19.59 -16.18
C THR A 426 -23.56 -20.03 -16.32
N PRO A 427 -24.23 -19.66 -17.42
CA PRO A 427 -25.61 -20.01 -17.63
C PRO A 427 -25.84 -21.52 -17.54
N LEU A 428 -26.88 -21.91 -16.81
CA LEU A 428 -27.26 -23.31 -16.58
C LEU A 428 -28.59 -23.62 -17.25
N GLU A 429 -28.63 -24.66 -18.07
CA GLU A 429 -29.82 -25.09 -18.77
C GLU A 429 -30.73 -25.95 -17.86
N VAL A 430 -32.01 -25.56 -17.72
CA VAL A 430 -33.01 -26.29 -16.95
C VAL A 430 -34.21 -26.61 -17.85
N THR A 431 -34.55 -27.88 -17.98
CA THR A 431 -35.67 -28.32 -18.80
C THR A 431 -36.94 -28.51 -17.96
N ILE A 432 -37.99 -27.80 -18.29
CA ILE A 432 -39.33 -28.02 -17.71
C ILE A 432 -40.09 -29.02 -18.55
N GLU A 433 -40.49 -30.14 -17.93
CA GLU A 433 -41.37 -31.13 -18.49
C GLU A 433 -42.79 -30.96 -17.94
N VAL A 434 -43.79 -30.89 -18.81
CA VAL A 434 -45.21 -30.84 -18.42
C VAL A 434 -45.86 -32.16 -18.67
N VAL A 435 -46.36 -32.78 -17.60
CA VAL A 435 -47.03 -34.08 -17.66
C VAL A 435 -48.47 -33.93 -17.23
N ARG A 436 -49.40 -34.31 -18.12
CA ARG A 436 -50.82 -34.39 -17.82
C ARG A 436 -51.29 -35.85 -17.99
N PRO A 437 -52.28 -36.31 -17.21
CA PRO A 437 -52.85 -37.63 -17.40
C PRO A 437 -53.33 -37.77 -18.84
N SER A 438 -53.18 -38.96 -19.44
CA SER A 438 -53.73 -39.20 -20.73
C SER A 438 -55.28 -39.19 -20.64
N PRO A 439 -55.99 -38.68 -21.68
CA PRO A 439 -57.45 -38.77 -21.71
C PRO A 439 -57.85 -40.22 -21.59
N PRO A 440 -58.98 -40.55 -20.90
CA PRO A 440 -59.46 -41.91 -20.81
C PRO A 440 -59.64 -42.44 -22.21
N THR A 441 -59.06 -43.58 -22.48
CA THR A 441 -59.24 -44.28 -23.77
C THR A 441 -60.75 -44.47 -24.02
N PRO A 442 -61.33 -43.95 -25.13
CA PRO A 442 -62.74 -44.14 -25.40
C PRO A 442 -63.02 -45.61 -25.45
N THR A 443 -64.00 -46.06 -24.65
CA THR A 443 -64.53 -47.47 -24.72
C THR A 443 -64.97 -47.74 -26.16
N PRO A 444 -64.45 -48.80 -26.81
CA PRO A 444 -64.77 -49.02 -28.18
C PRO A 444 -66.32 -49.26 -28.31
N ALA A 445 -66.98 -48.44 -29.15
CA ALA A 445 -68.36 -48.62 -29.50
C ALA A 445 -68.54 -49.99 -30.22
N PRO A 446 -69.67 -50.71 -30.01
CA PRO A 446 -69.89 -52.02 -30.61
C PRO A 446 -69.80 -51.92 -32.12
N THR A 447 -69.07 -52.85 -32.70
CA THR A 447 -68.80 -53.05 -34.11
C THR A 447 -70.08 -53.16 -34.92
N ALA A 448 -70.39 -52.26 -35.85
CA ALA A 448 -71.36 -52.42 -36.91
C ALA A 448 -70.70 -53.12 -38.10
N ALA A 449 -71.45 -54.03 -38.69
CA ALA A 449 -71.03 -54.96 -39.73
C ALA A 449 -70.58 -54.28 -41.05
N PRO A 450 -69.88 -55.01 -41.94
CA PRO A 450 -69.13 -54.45 -43.05
C PRO A 450 -69.97 -54.09 -44.26
N VAL A 451 -69.67 -52.99 -44.92
CA VAL A 451 -70.18 -52.69 -46.28
C VAL A 451 -69.00 -52.70 -47.25
N VAL A 452 -69.26 -53.42 -48.34
CA VAL A 452 -68.30 -53.74 -49.40
C VAL A 452 -67.97 -52.54 -50.29
N GLU A 453 -66.76 -52.34 -50.52
CA GLU A 453 -65.88 -51.94 -51.59
C GLU A 453 -66.41 -51.36 -52.89
N THR A 454 -65.79 -50.29 -53.39
CA THR A 454 -65.46 -50.09 -54.81
C THR A 454 -64.16 -49.29 -54.95
N ALA A 455 -63.24 -49.80 -55.75
CA ALA A 455 -61.89 -49.28 -55.97
C ALA A 455 -61.81 -48.19 -57.05
N PRO A 456 -60.77 -47.53 -57.17
CA PRO A 456 -60.53 -46.23 -57.78
C PRO A 456 -59.45 -46.19 -58.85
N GLY A 457 -59.41 -45.10 -59.56
CA GLY A 457 -58.42 -44.81 -60.58
C GLY A 457 -57.26 -43.95 -60.10
N PRO A 458 -56.14 -43.84 -60.85
CA PRO A 458 -54.86 -43.36 -60.41
C PRO A 458 -54.62 -41.89 -60.78
N THR A 459 -54.44 -41.02 -59.80
CA THR A 459 -53.91 -39.65 -60.01
C THR A 459 -53.23 -39.13 -58.76
N ARG A 460 -52.00 -39.61 -58.48
CA ARG A 460 -51.20 -39.04 -57.36
C ARG A 460 -49.71 -39.12 -57.59
N PHE A 461 -49.16 -38.41 -58.63
CA PHE A 461 -47.69 -38.31 -58.79
C PHE A 461 -47.19 -36.95 -59.27
N VAL A 462 -47.94 -35.83 -59.18
CA VAL A 462 -47.50 -34.55 -59.72
C VAL A 462 -47.01 -33.57 -58.66
N LEU A 463 -47.30 -33.73 -57.36
CA LEU A 463 -46.99 -32.74 -56.34
C LEU A 463 -45.56 -32.80 -55.68
N PRO A 464 -44.86 -33.96 -55.60
CA PRO A 464 -43.52 -33.93 -54.91
C PRO A 464 -42.35 -33.36 -55.76
N VAL A 465 -42.50 -33.31 -57.10
CA VAL A 465 -41.40 -32.84 -57.97
C VAL A 465 -41.28 -31.30 -57.95
N LEU A 466 -42.36 -30.56 -57.77
CA LEU A 466 -42.36 -29.09 -57.75
C LEU A 466 -41.77 -28.54 -56.44
N ALA A 467 -41.93 -29.26 -55.33
CA ALA A 467 -41.36 -28.87 -54.04
C ALA A 467 -39.80 -29.00 -54.01
N LEU A 468 -39.21 -29.97 -54.68
CA LEU A 468 -37.76 -30.18 -54.76
C LEU A 468 -37.06 -29.15 -55.65
N LEU A 469 -37.71 -28.61 -56.68
CA LEU A 469 -37.15 -27.56 -57.54
C LEU A 469 -37.13 -26.18 -56.87
N LEU A 470 -38.09 -25.89 -56.00
CA LEU A 470 -38.13 -24.61 -55.24
C LEU A 470 -37.10 -24.60 -54.09
N ALA A 471 -36.86 -25.75 -53.43
CA ALA A 471 -35.82 -25.86 -52.40
C ALA A 471 -34.40 -25.74 -52.97
N GLY A 472 -34.14 -26.30 -54.16
CA GLY A 472 -32.84 -26.16 -54.84
C GLY A 472 -32.52 -24.73 -55.30
N GLY A 473 -33.52 -23.97 -55.72
CA GLY A 473 -33.39 -22.58 -56.12
C GLY A 473 -33.01 -21.62 -54.97
N ALA A 474 -33.61 -21.85 -53.79
CA ALA A 474 -33.31 -21.04 -52.60
C ALA A 474 -31.88 -21.28 -52.07
N LEU A 475 -31.37 -22.51 -52.14
CA LEU A 475 -30.02 -22.83 -51.70
C LEU A 475 -28.92 -22.21 -52.60
N LEU A 476 -29.18 -22.15 -53.93
CA LEU A 476 -28.27 -21.50 -54.90
C LEU A 476 -28.28 -19.97 -54.81
N TRP A 477 -29.36 -19.34 -54.36
CA TRP A 477 -29.44 -17.91 -54.12
C TRP A 477 -28.70 -17.47 -52.84
N ALA A 478 -28.79 -18.29 -51.79
CA ALA A 478 -28.10 -18.03 -50.52
C ALA A 478 -26.58 -18.13 -50.66
N THR A 479 -26.04 -19.07 -51.45
CA THR A 479 -24.59 -19.25 -51.63
C THR A 479 -23.91 -18.21 -52.54
N ARG A 480 -24.68 -17.46 -53.35
CA ARG A 480 -24.15 -16.36 -54.20
C ARG A 480 -24.06 -15.02 -53.48
N ARG A 481 -24.67 -14.85 -52.30
CA ARG A 481 -24.69 -13.57 -51.57
C ARG A 481 -23.52 -13.42 -50.58
N THR A 482 -22.71 -14.45 -50.34
CA THR A 482 -21.62 -14.46 -49.36
C THR A 482 -20.20 -14.17 -49.92
N ARG A 483 -20.08 -13.77 -51.21
CA ARG A 483 -18.78 -13.41 -51.79
C ARG A 483 -18.76 -12.03 -52.39
N ARG A 484 -18.85 -10.98 -51.54
CA ARG A 484 -18.32 -9.66 -51.83
C ARG A 484 -18.34 -8.83 -50.54
N GLY A 485 -17.14 -8.58 -50.00
CA GLY A 485 -16.96 -7.67 -48.89
C GLY A 485 -15.59 -7.90 -48.23
N SER A 486 -14.55 -7.42 -48.92
CA SER A 486 -13.24 -7.27 -48.30
C SER A 486 -13.36 -6.26 -47.16
N ALA A 487 -13.11 -6.66 -45.92
CA ALA A 487 -13.12 -5.79 -44.77
C ALA A 487 -11.79 -5.04 -44.69
N ALA A 488 -11.87 -3.73 -44.53
CA ALA A 488 -10.79 -2.87 -44.07
C ALA A 488 -10.46 -3.17 -42.58
N PRO A 489 -9.22 -2.92 -42.11
CA PRO A 489 -8.84 -3.18 -40.73
C PRO A 489 -9.61 -2.30 -39.76
N PRO A 490 -9.91 -2.78 -38.54
CA PRO A 490 -10.69 -2.01 -37.56
C PRO A 490 -9.87 -0.81 -37.05
N ALA A 491 -10.54 0.33 -37.03
CA ALA A 491 -10.07 1.52 -36.33
C ALA A 491 -10.00 1.25 -34.82
N PRO A 492 -9.12 1.90 -34.06
CA PRO A 492 -9.02 1.70 -32.62
C PRO A 492 -10.35 2.05 -31.93
N THR A 493 -10.80 1.15 -31.11
CA THR A 493 -12.02 1.28 -30.32
C THR A 493 -11.82 2.40 -29.31
N VAL A 494 -12.46 3.54 -29.54
CA VAL A 494 -12.60 4.59 -28.52
C VAL A 494 -13.56 4.05 -27.48
N ALA A 495 -13.12 4.05 -26.21
CA ALA A 495 -13.99 3.73 -25.08
C ALA A 495 -15.27 4.57 -25.12
N PRO A 496 -16.43 4.03 -24.74
CA PRO A 496 -17.66 4.81 -24.70
C PRO A 496 -17.49 6.01 -23.75
N PRO A 497 -18.00 7.19 -24.10
CA PRO A 497 -17.93 8.35 -23.23
C PRO A 497 -18.67 8.07 -21.92
N PRO A 498 -18.17 8.63 -20.79
CA PRO A 498 -18.85 8.51 -19.51
C PRO A 498 -20.29 9.07 -19.59
N PRO A 499 -21.20 8.61 -18.73
CA PRO A 499 -22.59 9.10 -18.73
C PRO A 499 -22.62 10.60 -18.50
N ALA A 500 -23.40 11.31 -19.30
CA ALA A 500 -23.58 12.75 -19.22
C ALA A 500 -24.09 13.16 -17.82
N PRO A 501 -23.62 14.30 -17.25
CA PRO A 501 -24.15 14.84 -16.01
C PRO A 501 -25.66 15.05 -16.11
N ARG A 502 -26.38 14.72 -15.04
CA ARG A 502 -27.82 14.94 -14.96
C ARG A 502 -28.13 16.45 -15.03
N GLU A 503 -29.24 16.81 -15.65
CA GLU A 503 -29.69 18.21 -15.74
C GLU A 503 -29.72 18.84 -14.32
N GLY A 504 -29.06 20.01 -14.18
CA GLY A 504 -29.00 20.75 -12.93
C GLY A 504 -27.66 20.70 -12.18
N HIS A 505 -26.60 20.16 -12.76
CA HIS A 505 -25.26 20.20 -12.14
C HIS A 505 -24.42 21.33 -12.73
N VAL A 506 -23.67 22.02 -11.85
CA VAL A 506 -22.65 23.02 -12.19
C VAL A 506 -21.29 22.40 -11.89
N ALA A 507 -20.32 22.62 -12.78
CA ALA A 507 -18.95 22.18 -12.56
C ALA A 507 -18.17 23.25 -11.76
N VAL A 508 -17.36 22.79 -10.83
CA VAL A 508 -16.54 23.61 -9.93
C VAL A 508 -15.11 23.11 -9.95
N LEU A 509 -14.16 24.03 -10.02
CA LEU A 509 -12.75 23.76 -9.76
C LEU A 509 -12.37 24.29 -8.38
N GLU A 510 -11.85 23.42 -7.53
CA GLU A 510 -11.32 23.76 -6.20
C GLU A 510 -9.80 23.67 -6.19
N TRP A 511 -9.13 24.63 -5.55
CA TRP A 511 -7.72 24.51 -5.19
C TRP A 511 -7.47 25.08 -3.80
N GLY A 512 -6.53 24.47 -3.06
CA GLY A 512 -6.14 24.89 -1.73
C GLY A 512 -4.65 25.13 -1.66
N ALA A 513 -4.23 25.98 -0.73
CA ALA A 513 -2.82 26.18 -0.43
C ALA A 513 -2.20 24.84 0.01
N ALA A 514 -0.98 24.55 -0.42
CA ALA A 514 -0.22 23.35 -0.08
C ALA A 514 0.16 23.20 1.41
N SER A 515 -0.41 24.04 2.28
CA SER A 515 -0.28 23.98 3.74
C SER A 515 -1.68 24.06 4.33
N GLY A 516 -2.16 22.92 4.84
CA GLY A 516 -3.51 22.74 5.35
C GLY A 516 -3.91 23.65 6.50
N GLU A 517 -4.39 24.84 6.19
CA GLU A 517 -5.28 25.68 6.98
C GLU A 517 -5.63 26.90 6.09
N GLY A 518 -6.76 26.81 5.41
CA GLY A 518 -7.32 27.90 4.62
C GLY A 518 -8.44 27.36 3.71
N SER A 519 -9.59 28.03 3.71
CA SER A 519 -10.70 27.77 2.79
C SER A 519 -10.18 27.71 1.36
N GLY A 520 -10.28 26.55 0.71
CA GLY A 520 -9.92 26.41 -0.69
C GLY A 520 -10.73 27.39 -1.54
N GLU A 521 -10.07 28.06 -2.46
CA GLU A 521 -10.77 28.86 -3.46
C GLU A 521 -11.48 27.90 -4.43
N ALA A 522 -12.77 28.12 -4.66
CA ALA A 522 -13.59 27.35 -5.58
C ALA A 522 -14.16 28.26 -6.64
N ILE A 523 -14.01 27.91 -7.91
CA ILE A 523 -14.55 28.67 -9.05
C ILE A 523 -15.53 27.80 -9.83
N GLU A 524 -16.74 28.34 -10.05
CA GLU A 524 -17.75 27.73 -10.91
C GLU A 524 -17.39 27.90 -12.39
N LEU A 525 -17.50 26.84 -13.17
CA LEU A 525 -17.35 26.86 -14.62
C LEU A 525 -18.69 27.24 -15.26
N LEU A 526 -18.93 28.54 -15.42
CA LEU A 526 -20.19 29.07 -15.93
C LEU A 526 -20.30 29.04 -17.46
N ALA A 527 -19.17 28.92 -18.17
CA ALA A 527 -19.14 28.91 -19.64
C ALA A 527 -18.85 27.50 -20.17
N ASP A 528 -19.35 27.18 -21.35
CA ASP A 528 -19.09 25.89 -22.02
C ASP A 528 -17.63 25.74 -22.51
N ASN A 529 -16.84 26.80 -22.47
CA ASN A 529 -15.44 26.81 -22.82
C ASN A 529 -14.70 27.75 -21.88
N VAL A 530 -13.82 27.23 -21.04
CA VAL A 530 -13.08 27.96 -20.01
C VAL A 530 -11.59 27.70 -20.17
N THR A 531 -10.79 28.74 -20.26
CA THR A 531 -9.33 28.70 -20.39
C THR A 531 -8.66 28.98 -19.03
N LEU A 532 -7.60 28.25 -18.76
CA LEU A 532 -6.81 28.34 -17.52
C LEU A 532 -5.36 28.70 -17.85
N GLY A 533 -4.77 29.60 -17.08
CA GLY A 533 -3.38 30.00 -17.27
C GLY A 533 -2.96 31.13 -16.35
N ARG A 534 -1.72 31.59 -16.50
CA ARG A 534 -1.13 32.61 -15.64
C ARG A 534 -1.36 34.05 -16.12
N GLU A 535 -1.65 34.27 -17.40
CA GLU A 535 -1.72 35.62 -17.99
C GLU A 535 -3.11 36.25 -17.85
N ALA A 536 -3.24 37.22 -16.95
CA ALA A 536 -4.48 37.96 -16.77
C ALA A 536 -4.90 38.66 -18.06
N GLY A 537 -6.17 38.50 -18.50
CA GLY A 537 -6.72 39.02 -19.73
C GLY A 537 -6.53 38.15 -20.97
N ALA A 538 -5.76 37.08 -20.89
CA ALA A 538 -5.60 36.06 -21.93
C ALA A 538 -6.35 34.76 -21.60
N VAL A 539 -6.78 34.57 -20.37
CA VAL A 539 -7.49 33.40 -19.88
C VAL A 539 -8.67 33.78 -18.99
N ASP A 540 -9.64 32.86 -18.89
CA ASP A 540 -10.85 33.07 -18.10
C ASP A 540 -10.58 32.87 -16.60
N ILE A 541 -9.73 31.89 -16.24
CA ILE A 541 -9.29 31.61 -14.86
C ILE A 541 -7.78 31.85 -14.76
N VAL A 542 -7.43 32.86 -13.96
CA VAL A 542 -6.02 33.23 -13.72
C VAL A 542 -5.50 32.43 -12.54
N LEU A 543 -4.44 31.65 -12.79
CA LEU A 543 -3.73 30.85 -11.80
C LEU A 543 -2.33 31.44 -11.61
N ASP A 544 -2.14 32.21 -10.51
CA ASP A 544 -0.89 32.92 -10.25
C ASP A 544 0.20 32.00 -9.69
N ASP A 545 0.72 31.12 -10.54
CA ASP A 545 1.86 30.25 -10.24
C ASP A 545 2.89 30.29 -11.38
N PRO A 546 4.18 30.52 -11.12
CA PRO A 546 5.21 30.59 -12.15
C PRO A 546 5.41 29.29 -12.97
N ALA A 547 4.97 28.13 -12.47
CA ALA A 547 5.00 26.86 -13.18
C ALA A 547 3.80 26.68 -14.14
N VAL A 548 2.77 27.56 -14.05
CA VAL A 548 1.65 27.57 -14.97
C VAL A 548 1.98 28.42 -16.20
N SER A 549 1.74 27.89 -17.40
CA SER A 549 1.93 28.62 -18.67
C SER A 549 0.94 29.78 -18.81
N ARG A 550 1.25 30.77 -19.65
CA ARG A 550 0.37 31.94 -19.88
C ARG A 550 -1.03 31.51 -20.26
N LEU A 551 -1.18 30.68 -21.27
CA LEU A 551 -2.31 29.81 -21.55
C LEU A 551 -1.83 28.38 -21.31
N HIS A 552 -2.47 27.64 -20.40
CA HIS A 552 -1.99 26.34 -19.99
C HIS A 552 -2.91 25.20 -20.41
N ALA A 553 -4.18 25.32 -20.04
CA ALA A 553 -5.18 24.29 -20.29
C ALA A 553 -6.54 24.91 -20.62
N ARG A 554 -7.43 24.09 -21.15
CA ARG A 554 -8.80 24.48 -21.44
C ARG A 554 -9.76 23.37 -21.04
N ILE A 555 -10.89 23.76 -20.45
CA ILE A 555 -11.99 22.86 -20.15
C ILE A 555 -13.15 23.24 -21.05
N ARG A 556 -13.68 22.27 -21.81
CA ARG A 556 -14.81 22.47 -22.69
C ARG A 556 -15.94 21.50 -22.35
N ARG A 557 -17.17 22.02 -22.24
CA ARG A 557 -18.38 21.22 -22.13
C ARG A 557 -18.93 20.93 -23.53
N ASP A 558 -19.22 19.67 -23.82
CA ASP A 558 -19.82 19.28 -25.07
C ASP A 558 -21.38 19.38 -25.03
N ALA A 559 -22.01 19.14 -26.17
CA ALA A 559 -23.49 19.18 -26.27
C ALA A 559 -24.18 18.04 -25.46
N GLY A 560 -23.45 17.01 -25.06
CA GLY A 560 -23.92 15.93 -24.17
C GLY A 560 -23.73 16.27 -22.70
N GLY A 561 -23.16 17.44 -22.36
CA GLY A 561 -22.91 17.87 -20.99
C GLY A 561 -21.63 17.31 -20.36
N VAL A 562 -20.78 16.63 -21.13
CA VAL A 562 -19.50 16.10 -20.67
C VAL A 562 -18.43 17.18 -20.75
N TYR A 563 -17.63 17.33 -19.70
CA TYR A 563 -16.50 18.24 -19.65
C TYR A 563 -15.24 17.55 -20.14
N TRP A 564 -14.47 18.22 -20.99
CA TRP A 564 -13.25 17.74 -21.62
C TRP A 564 -12.09 18.65 -21.27
N LEU A 565 -10.97 18.08 -20.81
CA LEU A 565 -9.72 18.78 -20.50
C LEU A 565 -8.77 18.70 -21.69
N TYR A 566 -8.22 19.85 -22.08
CA TYR A 566 -7.24 20.02 -23.16
C TYR A 566 -5.97 20.64 -22.59
N ASP A 567 -4.81 20.18 -23.04
CA ASP A 567 -3.54 20.88 -22.86
C ASP A 567 -3.36 21.86 -24.03
N GLU A 568 -3.07 23.11 -23.75
CA GLU A 568 -2.87 24.16 -24.78
C GLU A 568 -1.37 24.37 -25.09
N GLY A 569 -0.59 23.30 -25.07
CA GLY A 569 0.86 23.33 -25.31
C GLY A 569 1.63 23.89 -24.12
N SER A 570 1.26 23.51 -22.94
CA SER A 570 1.86 24.00 -21.70
C SER A 570 3.31 23.52 -21.55
N ALA A 571 4.17 24.38 -20.94
CA ALA A 571 5.59 24.07 -20.77
C ALA A 571 5.84 22.97 -19.72
N ALA A 572 5.01 22.88 -18.69
CA ALA A 572 5.12 21.90 -17.60
C ALA A 572 4.23 20.67 -17.79
N GLY A 573 3.35 20.68 -18.80
CA GLY A 573 2.36 19.65 -19.05
C GLY A 573 1.12 19.78 -18.17
N THR A 574 -0.01 19.32 -18.69
CA THR A 574 -1.28 19.15 -17.98
C THR A 574 -1.43 17.68 -17.61
N PHE A 575 -1.81 17.39 -16.36
CA PHE A 575 -2.00 16.03 -15.88
C PHE A 575 -3.45 15.85 -15.38
N LEU A 576 -4.03 14.71 -15.70
CA LEU A 576 -5.32 14.29 -15.18
C LEU A 576 -5.13 13.01 -14.37
N ASN A 577 -5.44 13.05 -13.07
CA ASN A 577 -5.21 11.95 -12.14
C ASN A 577 -3.75 11.42 -12.20
N TYR A 578 -2.78 12.36 -12.22
CA TYR A 578 -1.32 12.14 -12.30
C TYR A 578 -0.82 11.56 -13.64
N GLU A 579 -1.68 11.41 -14.64
CA GLU A 579 -1.31 10.96 -15.97
C GLU A 579 -1.24 12.16 -16.92
N GLN A 580 -0.11 12.33 -17.62
CA GLN A 580 0.08 13.47 -18.51
C GLN A 580 -0.87 13.40 -19.71
N LEU A 581 -1.54 14.52 -20.01
CA LEU A 581 -2.33 14.64 -21.22
C LEU A 581 -1.41 14.64 -22.45
N GLY A 582 -1.82 13.86 -23.47
CA GLY A 582 -1.25 13.95 -24.79
C GLY A 582 -1.97 15.02 -25.66
N LEU A 583 -1.86 14.89 -26.98
CA LEU A 583 -2.55 15.78 -27.94
C LEU A 583 -4.07 15.60 -27.96
N ALA A 584 -4.57 14.48 -27.44
CA ALA A 584 -6.02 14.21 -27.39
C ALA A 584 -6.61 14.67 -26.04
N PRO A 585 -7.79 15.33 -26.04
CA PRO A 585 -8.45 15.71 -24.80
C PRO A 585 -8.95 14.49 -24.03
N ARG A 586 -9.11 14.66 -22.71
CA ARG A 586 -9.67 13.62 -21.83
C ARG A 586 -10.94 14.13 -21.14
N PRO A 587 -11.94 13.27 -20.98
CA PRO A 587 -13.16 13.62 -20.26
C PRO A 587 -12.88 13.74 -18.76
N LEU A 588 -13.52 14.73 -18.12
CA LEU A 588 -13.46 14.98 -16.67
C LEU A 588 -14.65 14.33 -15.97
N GLN A 589 -14.39 13.73 -14.82
CA GLN A 589 -15.38 13.14 -13.92
C GLN A 589 -15.36 13.85 -12.56
N HIS A 590 -16.46 13.73 -11.82
CA HIS A 590 -16.52 14.25 -10.44
C HIS A 590 -15.43 13.62 -9.56
N GLY A 591 -14.63 14.48 -8.91
CA GLY A 591 -13.52 14.07 -8.06
C GLY A 591 -12.16 14.04 -8.76
N ASP A 592 -12.10 14.20 -10.08
CA ASP A 592 -10.85 14.19 -10.84
C ASP A 592 -9.87 15.26 -10.36
N VAL A 593 -8.61 14.89 -10.33
CA VAL A 593 -7.50 15.77 -9.98
C VAL A 593 -6.82 16.26 -11.25
N VAL A 594 -6.85 17.58 -11.47
CA VAL A 594 -6.17 18.25 -12.58
C VAL A 594 -4.93 18.95 -12.05
N GLN A 595 -3.75 18.61 -12.58
CA GLN A 595 -2.51 19.27 -12.19
C GLN A 595 -1.96 20.09 -13.35
N LEU A 596 -1.69 21.37 -13.08
CA LEU A 596 -1.13 22.36 -14.01
C LEU A 596 0.19 22.88 -13.44
N GLY A 597 1.31 22.34 -13.91
CA GLY A 597 2.61 22.63 -13.30
C GLY A 597 2.69 22.12 -11.86
N ARG A 598 2.72 23.02 -10.87
CA ARG A 598 2.73 22.69 -9.44
C ARG A 598 1.37 22.80 -8.77
N LEU A 599 0.41 23.42 -9.45
CA LEU A 599 -0.94 23.62 -8.94
C LEU A 599 -1.76 22.35 -9.14
N THR A 600 -2.46 21.95 -8.08
CA THR A 600 -3.40 20.84 -8.09
C THR A 600 -4.81 21.37 -7.90
N LEU A 601 -5.69 21.09 -8.85
CA LEU A 601 -7.09 21.47 -8.86
C LEU A 601 -7.93 20.20 -8.75
N ARG A 602 -9.09 20.28 -8.09
CA ARG A 602 -10.07 19.19 -8.06
C ARG A 602 -11.32 19.60 -8.83
N PHE A 603 -11.71 18.78 -9.79
CA PHE A 603 -12.94 18.97 -10.55
C PHE A 603 -14.14 18.35 -9.82
N ARG A 604 -15.22 19.12 -9.61
CA ARG A 604 -16.45 18.67 -8.95
C ARG A 604 -17.68 19.01 -9.76
N LEU A 605 -18.69 18.16 -9.71
CA LEU A 605 -20.04 18.42 -10.21
C LEU A 605 -20.96 18.60 -9.02
N GLU A 606 -21.57 19.79 -8.87
CA GLU A 606 -22.46 20.14 -7.77
C GLU A 606 -23.86 20.47 -8.29
N LEU A 607 -24.89 20.35 -7.44
CA LEU A 607 -26.24 20.75 -7.80
C LEU A 607 -26.32 22.27 -7.94
N ALA A 608 -26.93 22.77 -8.99
CA ALA A 608 -27.08 24.19 -9.23
C ALA A 608 -27.78 24.89 -8.04
N GLY A 609 -27.12 25.92 -7.49
CA GLY A 609 -27.62 26.71 -6.35
C GLY A 609 -26.93 26.39 -5.01
N TRP A 610 -25.88 25.57 -4.96
CA TRP A 610 -25.15 25.23 -3.74
C TRP A 610 -23.95 26.13 -3.44
N ALA A 611 -23.41 26.86 -4.42
CA ALA A 611 -22.24 27.70 -4.24
C ALA A 611 -22.49 28.83 -3.23
N GLY A 612 -21.76 28.79 -2.11
CA GLY A 612 -21.73 29.84 -1.08
C GLY A 612 -22.48 29.56 0.20
N ARG A 613 -22.95 28.33 0.48
CA ARG A 613 -23.47 27.96 1.81
C ARG A 613 -22.49 27.07 2.55
N ALA A 614 -22.10 27.51 3.76
CA ALA A 614 -21.30 26.68 4.68
C ALA A 614 -22.03 25.36 4.98
N TRP A 615 -21.25 24.25 5.04
CA TRP A 615 -21.71 22.91 5.35
C TRP A 615 -22.48 22.90 6.69
N PRO A 616 -23.66 22.28 6.84
CA PRO A 616 -24.32 22.10 8.13
C PRO A 616 -23.57 21.04 8.94
N GLY A 617 -22.68 21.47 9.84
CA GLY A 617 -21.87 20.59 10.70
C GLY A 617 -20.60 21.23 11.23
N GLN A 618 -20.26 22.48 10.90
CA GLN A 618 -19.23 23.20 11.63
C GLN A 618 -19.83 23.79 12.93
N PRO A 619 -19.19 23.62 14.10
CA PRO A 619 -19.55 24.37 15.28
C PRO A 619 -19.28 25.86 15.02
N GLU A 620 -20.26 26.69 15.37
CA GLU A 620 -20.16 28.15 15.32
C GLU A 620 -18.87 28.59 16.06
N THR A 621 -17.97 29.25 15.34
CA THR A 621 -16.87 29.99 15.96
C THR A 621 -17.48 31.17 16.68
N GLU A 622 -17.51 31.15 18.00
CA GLU A 622 -17.78 32.33 18.83
C GLU A 622 -16.78 33.41 18.43
N GLU A 623 -17.31 34.55 17.93
CA GLU A 623 -16.58 35.78 17.75
C GLU A 623 -16.03 36.24 19.12
N TRP A 624 -14.73 36.15 19.27
CA TRP A 624 -14.01 36.76 20.38
C TRP A 624 -14.04 38.27 20.19
N ASN A 625 -14.92 38.94 20.97
CA ASN A 625 -14.98 40.39 21.04
C ASN A 625 -13.76 40.91 21.82
N ALA A 626 -13.01 41.82 21.21
CA ALA A 626 -11.76 42.39 21.74
C ALA A 626 -11.95 43.36 22.93
N ASP A 627 -13.14 43.39 23.57
CA ASP A 627 -13.46 44.35 24.66
C ASP A 627 -13.42 43.79 26.09
N ASP A 628 -13.01 42.50 26.28
CA ASP A 628 -12.88 41.91 27.63
C ASP A 628 -11.43 41.81 28.19
N ALA A 629 -10.54 42.69 27.75
CA ALA A 629 -9.16 42.71 28.22
C ALA A 629 -8.88 43.63 29.43
N ASP A 630 -9.89 44.01 30.19
CA ASP A 630 -9.74 44.90 31.35
C ASP A 630 -10.42 44.35 32.64
N PHE A 631 -10.01 43.13 33.09
CA PHE A 631 -10.34 42.72 34.46
C PHE A 631 -9.49 41.55 34.96
N MET A 632 -8.18 41.77 35.17
CA MET A 632 -7.34 40.97 36.08
C MET A 632 -6.04 41.75 36.40
N ASP A 633 -6.19 42.86 37.09
CA ASP A 633 -5.14 43.37 37.98
C ASP A 633 -5.72 43.54 39.39
N GLY A 634 -5.20 42.80 40.35
CA GLY A 634 -5.48 43.07 41.74
C GLY A 634 -5.63 41.90 42.69
N ARG A 635 -4.50 41.49 43.30
CA ARG A 635 -4.38 41.01 44.70
C ARG A 635 -4.86 39.61 45.09
N GLY A 636 -3.85 38.86 45.56
CA GLY A 636 -4.01 37.79 46.52
C GLY A 636 -2.82 36.86 46.56
#